data_6ff6b3dc0a0f565ed153e0b59babe56f
#
_entry.id   6ff6b3dc0a0f565ed153e0b59babe56f
#
_cell.length_a   1.000
_cell.length_b   1.000
_cell.length_c   1.000
_cell.angle_alpha   90.00
_cell.angle_beta   90.00
_cell.angle_gamma   90.00
#
_symmetry.space_group_name_H-M   'P 1'
#
loop_
_entity.id
_entity.type
_entity.pdbx_description
1 polymer ?
#
loop_
_entity_poly.entity_id
_entity_poly.type
_entity_poly.pdbx_seq_one_letter_code
_entity_poly.pdbx_strand_id
1 'polypeptide(L)'
;MKLNSERSALPFFRRSLIGAAVLAFCAGPAFAVNPFVVKDIRVEGIQRTEAGTVFSYLPVRVGETFNDEKSIAAIKALYATGFFKDVRLEEENGVLVVLVEERPAISTVDFTGTKEFEKDVLVKALKEIGVGETKIFDKASVDRAEQELKRQYLSHGLYGVKITTTVTPIERNRVTVMFNVDEGEVARIKQIAIVGNKTFSDKELREQLALNTSGWFSWYTKADQYSKTKLTGDIETIKSFYLNRGYLEANVESTQVSITPDKKDIYLTINITEGEKYTVSGIKMEGEMFGREDELRQLVQLKEGQTYSGELLTASNKLISDRMGTFGYAFANVNANPEVDREKRQVAFTFFVDPGKRAYVRHMNIAGNTTTRDEVIRREFRQFEGSWYDGNKIKLSRDRVDRLGYFKDVTIDTPEAQGTSDQVDVNLTVTEKPTGNFLIGGAFSQAEKFTFTASIQQANFAGSGNTVGIDLNTSSYSRTIAFSQTNPYFTDDGVSQSFEIYLRTSNPPALNVGTYKVKQTGGRISYGVPFSESDTVFFGIGVERTSIETDPSSPTRFLNYVTQVTGIPSGVGTATTNAFPLTAAWGRDTRDSAITPTLGRYQRANLELDLVGDTKYYRAVYEQQWYKPLTSKITLALKGELDYGHGIGKSEYPVFKNFYGGGIGSVRGYLSSSLGVVDRFGDALGGATRVIGNAELQMPFPGGGPDRSLRWFGFMDGGQIYQEGQKIRANELRFSAGLGVSWISPVGPLKLSYAKPLNAKPGDRLERFQFQMGTGF
;
A
#
# COMPACT_ATOMS: atom_id res chain seq x y z
N MET A 1 -55.45 42.34 27.20
CA MET A 1 -56.28 42.14 28.36
C MET A 1 -55.38 41.57 29.44
N LYS A 2 -54.73 42.39 30.25
CA LYS A 2 -55.05 42.69 31.66
C LYS A 2 -55.33 41.44 32.46
N LEU A 3 -54.63 41.06 33.45
CA LEU A 3 -54.20 41.49 34.78
C LEU A 3 -53.92 40.17 35.54
N ASN A 4 -53.18 39.97 36.56
CA ASN A 4 -52.63 40.66 37.71
C ASN A 4 -51.60 39.73 38.37
N SER A 5 -50.44 40.14 38.67
CA SER A 5 -49.82 40.32 40.00
C SER A 5 -50.44 39.65 41.22
N GLU A 6 -49.61 38.82 41.92
CA GLU A 6 -49.52 38.94 43.37
C GLU A 6 -48.17 38.43 43.90
N ARG A 7 -47.50 39.33 44.61
CA ARG A 7 -46.30 39.08 45.40
C ARG A 7 -46.76 38.46 46.75
N SER A 8 -46.03 37.45 47.21
CA SER A 8 -45.98 37.23 48.68
C SER A 8 -44.53 36.97 49.07
N ALA A 9 -43.97 37.97 49.72
CA ALA A 9 -42.72 37.88 50.45
C ALA A 9 -42.97 37.18 51.78
N LEU A 10 -42.06 36.27 52.16
CA LEU A 10 -41.76 35.90 53.56
C LEU A 10 -40.91 34.60 53.59
N PRO A 11 -40.04 34.40 54.56
CA PRO A 11 -39.02 35.24 55.16
C PRO A 11 -37.64 34.63 55.16
N PHE A 12 -36.64 35.45 54.92
CA PHE A 12 -35.20 35.17 54.85
C PHE A 12 -34.53 34.80 56.19
N PHE A 13 -35.26 34.65 57.32
CA PHE A 13 -34.68 34.55 58.65
C PHE A 13 -34.56 33.16 59.29
N ARG A 14 -34.94 32.08 58.57
CA ARG A 14 -34.81 30.72 59.13
C ARG A 14 -33.67 29.85 58.50
N ARG A 15 -32.96 30.33 57.46
CA ARG A 15 -31.83 29.59 56.83
C ARG A 15 -30.46 29.91 57.40
N SER A 16 -30.31 30.99 58.17
CA SER A 16 -29.00 31.39 58.74
C SER A 16 -28.61 30.62 60.00
N LEU A 17 -29.56 30.04 60.73
CA LEU A 17 -29.25 29.30 61.98
C LEU A 17 -28.89 27.84 61.76
N ILE A 18 -29.34 27.21 60.66
CA ILE A 18 -28.93 25.85 60.32
C ILE A 18 -27.57 25.83 59.65
N GLY A 19 -27.17 26.87 58.88
CA GLY A 19 -25.84 27.01 58.30
C GLY A 19 -24.75 27.21 59.36
N ALA A 20 -25.00 27.88 60.44
CA ALA A 20 -24.05 28.07 61.53
C ALA A 20 -23.86 26.82 62.42
N ALA A 21 -24.89 25.98 62.56
CA ALA A 21 -24.79 24.73 63.32
C ALA A 21 -24.07 23.61 62.56
N VAL A 22 -24.11 23.57 61.22
CA VAL A 22 -23.40 22.62 60.39
C VAL A 22 -21.90 22.99 60.24
N LEU A 23 -21.57 24.30 60.25
CA LEU A 23 -20.18 24.76 60.27
C LEU A 23 -19.47 24.56 61.62
N ALA A 24 -20.19 24.48 62.71
CA ALA A 24 -19.62 24.22 64.04
C ALA A 24 -19.37 22.74 64.33
N PHE A 25 -19.99 21.81 63.53
CA PHE A 25 -19.77 20.36 63.71
C PHE A 25 -18.69 19.81 62.78
N CYS A 26 -18.14 20.60 61.84
CA CYS A 26 -17.02 20.21 60.97
C CYS A 26 -15.64 20.71 61.47
N ALA A 27 -15.59 21.43 62.60
CA ALA A 27 -14.31 21.75 63.24
C ALA A 27 -14.01 20.65 64.28
N GLY A 28 -13.67 19.46 63.76
CA GLY A 28 -12.94 18.50 64.56
C GLY A 28 -11.57 19.11 64.96
N PRO A 29 -10.98 18.77 66.10
CA PRO A 29 -9.68 19.28 66.49
C PRO A 29 -8.68 18.89 65.40
N ALA A 30 -8.11 19.87 64.72
CA ALA A 30 -6.90 19.66 63.91
C ALA A 30 -5.81 19.34 64.91
N PHE A 31 -5.44 18.08 65.05
CA PHE A 31 -4.28 17.68 65.83
C PHE A 31 -3.04 18.19 65.04
N ALA A 32 -2.48 19.33 65.50
CA ALA A 32 -1.19 19.78 65.09
C ALA A 32 -0.15 18.76 65.57
N VAL A 33 0.71 18.36 64.67
CA VAL A 33 1.84 17.45 65.05
C VAL A 33 2.79 18.24 65.97
N ASN A 34 2.95 17.79 67.23
CA ASN A 34 3.93 18.38 68.08
C ASN A 34 5.34 18.22 67.43
N PRO A 35 6.09 19.29 67.25
CA PRO A 35 7.40 19.19 66.62
C PRO A 35 8.30 18.23 67.38
N PHE A 36 8.89 17.22 66.70
CA PHE A 36 9.82 16.25 67.26
C PHE A 36 11.02 16.03 66.34
N VAL A 37 12.15 15.56 66.91
CA VAL A 37 13.33 15.21 66.13
C VAL A 37 13.18 13.75 65.66
N VAL A 38 13.24 13.54 64.35
CA VAL A 38 13.11 12.21 63.75
C VAL A 38 14.32 11.36 64.08
N LYS A 39 14.15 10.35 64.91
CA LYS A 39 15.20 9.39 65.24
C LYS A 39 15.37 8.30 64.20
N ASP A 40 14.26 7.89 63.60
CA ASP A 40 14.20 6.88 62.54
C ASP A 40 12.93 7.08 61.70
N ILE A 41 12.90 6.50 60.50
CA ILE A 41 11.73 6.53 59.59
C ILE A 41 11.36 5.10 59.24
N ARG A 42 10.12 4.71 59.59
CA ARG A 42 9.57 3.40 59.27
C ARG A 42 8.42 3.54 58.26
N VAL A 43 8.44 2.71 57.23
CA VAL A 43 7.36 2.68 56.21
C VAL A 43 6.54 1.40 56.41
N GLU A 44 5.23 1.56 56.54
CA GLU A 44 4.28 0.46 56.68
C GLU A 44 3.22 0.50 55.59
N GLY A 45 2.68 -0.67 55.21
CA GLY A 45 1.64 -0.80 54.18
C GLY A 45 2.14 -0.96 52.74
N ILE A 46 3.49 -0.95 52.53
CA ILE A 46 4.08 -1.26 51.22
C ILE A 46 3.95 -2.75 50.92
N GLN A 47 3.60 -3.08 49.69
CA GLN A 47 3.51 -4.46 49.21
C GLN A 47 4.36 -4.71 47.95
N ARG A 48 4.54 -3.68 47.13
CA ARG A 48 5.26 -3.71 45.87
C ARG A 48 6.39 -2.70 45.81
N THR A 49 6.15 -1.50 46.35
CA THR A 49 7.14 -0.42 46.38
C THR A 49 8.20 -0.73 47.48
N GLU A 50 9.46 -0.51 47.17
CA GLU A 50 10.52 -0.63 48.17
C GLU A 50 10.54 0.58 49.11
N ALA A 51 10.86 0.37 50.37
CA ALA A 51 10.96 1.46 51.36
C ALA A 51 11.92 2.58 50.90
N GLY A 52 13.01 2.21 50.23
CA GLY A 52 13.98 3.17 49.65
C GLY A 52 13.33 4.15 48.64
N THR A 53 12.33 3.69 47.88
CA THR A 53 11.57 4.55 46.96
C THR A 53 10.77 5.60 47.75
N VAL A 54 10.09 5.19 48.84
CA VAL A 54 9.35 6.12 49.68
C VAL A 54 10.29 7.15 50.29
N PHE A 55 11.45 6.72 50.79
CA PHE A 55 12.45 7.61 51.38
C PHE A 55 13.01 8.63 50.40
N SER A 56 13.11 8.31 49.10
CA SER A 56 13.62 9.23 48.10
C SER A 56 12.67 10.41 47.80
N TYR A 57 11.38 10.25 48.05
CA TYR A 57 10.36 11.29 47.87
C TYR A 57 10.00 12.04 49.18
N LEU A 58 10.49 11.55 50.34
CA LEU A 58 10.24 12.25 51.60
C LEU A 58 11.17 13.46 51.76
N PRO A 59 10.63 14.68 51.98
CA PRO A 59 11.42 15.89 52.19
C PRO A 59 11.96 16.00 53.62
N VAL A 60 12.17 14.85 54.29
CA VAL A 60 12.59 14.76 55.72
C VAL A 60 13.62 13.67 55.87
N ARG A 61 14.66 13.93 56.67
CA ARG A 61 15.73 12.97 56.99
C ARG A 61 15.82 12.71 58.50
N VAL A 62 16.40 11.58 58.86
CA VAL A 62 16.73 11.26 60.24
C VAL A 62 17.66 12.34 60.84
N GLY A 63 17.31 12.82 62.02
CA GLY A 63 18.00 13.92 62.70
C GLY A 63 17.35 15.30 62.48
N GLU A 64 16.39 15.45 61.58
CA GLU A 64 15.71 16.72 61.37
C GLU A 64 14.46 16.84 62.24
N THR A 65 14.07 18.08 62.55
CA THR A 65 12.80 18.36 63.25
C THR A 65 11.63 18.22 62.30
N PHE A 66 10.67 17.37 62.65
CA PHE A 66 9.42 17.20 61.94
C PHE A 66 8.33 18.11 62.53
N ASN A 67 7.63 18.84 61.70
CA ASN A 67 6.57 19.77 62.05
C ASN A 67 5.41 19.70 61.02
N ASP A 68 4.32 20.43 61.24
CA ASP A 68 3.15 20.44 60.35
C ASP A 68 3.49 20.81 58.94
N GLU A 69 4.41 21.74 58.69
CA GLU A 69 4.80 22.17 57.33
C GLU A 69 5.49 21.02 56.59
N LYS A 70 6.43 20.31 57.24
CA LYS A 70 7.09 19.13 56.68
C LYS A 70 6.12 17.96 56.50
N SER A 71 5.14 17.81 57.40
CA SER A 71 4.08 16.79 57.28
C SER A 71 3.25 17.01 56.01
N ILE A 72 2.79 18.23 55.78
CA ILE A 72 2.04 18.60 54.59
C ILE A 72 2.89 18.41 53.33
N ALA A 73 4.17 18.80 53.37
CA ALA A 73 5.08 18.64 52.24
C ALA A 73 5.34 17.15 51.92
N ALA A 74 5.54 16.32 52.95
CA ALA A 74 5.76 14.87 52.82
C ALA A 74 4.52 14.16 52.21
N ILE A 75 3.35 14.46 52.74
CA ILE A 75 2.09 13.90 52.23
C ILE A 75 1.89 14.32 50.75
N LYS A 76 2.07 15.61 50.44
CA LYS A 76 1.95 16.10 49.04
C LYS A 76 2.97 15.45 48.10
N ALA A 77 4.22 15.29 48.54
CA ALA A 77 5.27 14.66 47.74
C ALA A 77 4.95 13.19 47.45
N LEU A 78 4.49 12.44 48.44
CA LEU A 78 4.12 11.04 48.25
C LEU A 78 2.84 10.89 47.38
N TYR A 79 1.84 11.73 47.57
CA TYR A 79 0.68 11.72 46.69
C TYR A 79 1.01 12.11 45.23
N ALA A 80 1.93 13.05 45.03
CA ALA A 80 2.36 13.48 43.72
C ALA A 80 3.05 12.35 42.91
N THR A 81 3.57 11.33 43.56
CA THR A 81 4.11 10.13 42.87
C THR A 81 3.05 9.31 42.16
N GLY A 82 1.78 9.44 42.59
CA GLY A 82 0.66 8.63 42.09
C GLY A 82 0.65 7.18 42.56
N PHE A 83 1.66 6.73 43.35
CA PHE A 83 1.80 5.32 43.80
C PHE A 83 0.81 4.96 44.89
N PHE A 84 0.38 5.93 45.69
CA PHE A 84 -0.38 5.72 46.88
C PHE A 84 -1.82 6.20 46.75
N LYS A 85 -2.71 5.43 47.33
CA LYS A 85 -4.13 5.74 47.45
C LYS A 85 -4.38 6.55 48.73
N ASP A 86 -3.71 6.21 49.81
CA ASP A 86 -3.73 6.92 51.08
C ASP A 86 -2.30 7.00 51.69
N VAL A 87 -2.03 8.11 52.38
CA VAL A 87 -0.78 8.40 53.05
C VAL A 87 -1.07 9.03 54.40
N ARG A 88 -0.65 8.38 55.47
CA ARG A 88 -0.77 8.91 56.83
C ARG A 88 0.63 8.93 57.49
N LEU A 89 0.84 9.92 58.30
CA LEU A 89 2.07 10.07 59.07
C LEU A 89 1.73 10.03 60.53
N GLU A 90 2.40 9.14 61.24
CA GLU A 90 2.22 8.95 62.68
C GLU A 90 3.56 9.07 63.40
N GLU A 91 3.56 9.42 64.68
CA GLU A 91 4.75 9.50 65.53
C GLU A 91 4.69 8.44 66.58
N GLU A 92 5.75 7.59 66.68
CA GLU A 92 5.90 6.60 67.69
C GLU A 92 7.28 6.72 68.35
N ASN A 93 7.35 7.30 69.60
CA ASN A 93 8.57 7.42 70.37
C ASN A 93 9.77 8.12 69.65
N GLY A 94 9.46 9.10 68.77
CA GLY A 94 10.42 9.81 67.95
C GLY A 94 10.74 9.15 66.62
N VAL A 95 10.04 8.07 66.26
CA VAL A 95 10.09 7.42 64.95
C VAL A 95 8.94 7.99 64.10
N LEU A 96 9.26 8.44 62.90
CA LEU A 96 8.25 8.84 61.91
C LEU A 96 7.74 7.58 61.20
N VAL A 97 6.51 7.20 61.46
CA VAL A 97 5.85 6.08 60.77
C VAL A 97 5.06 6.60 59.59
N VAL A 98 5.45 6.17 58.39
CA VAL A 98 4.77 6.51 57.12
C VAL A 98 3.91 5.33 56.77
N LEU A 99 2.60 5.45 57.04
CA LEU A 99 1.61 4.46 56.61
C LEU A 99 1.09 4.80 55.21
N VAL A 100 1.25 3.86 54.29
CA VAL A 100 0.81 4.04 52.92
C VAL A 100 -0.12 2.91 52.50
N GLU A 101 -1.14 3.28 51.74
CA GLU A 101 -1.97 2.31 50.99
C GLU A 101 -1.63 2.41 49.50
N GLU A 102 -0.94 1.39 48.98
CA GLU A 102 -0.51 1.41 47.57
C GLU A 102 -1.69 1.27 46.62
N ARG A 103 -1.66 2.02 45.50
CA ARG A 103 -2.53 1.76 44.36
C ARG A 103 -2.08 0.47 43.65
N PRO A 104 -3.02 -0.41 43.28
CA PRO A 104 -2.65 -1.61 42.57
C PRO A 104 -2.01 -1.28 41.22
N ALA A 105 -1.12 -2.14 40.72
CA ALA A 105 -0.55 -2.05 39.39
C ALA A 105 -1.28 -3.00 38.44
N ILE A 106 -1.40 -2.61 37.17
CA ILE A 106 -1.97 -3.45 36.12
C ILE A 106 -0.94 -4.53 35.76
N SER A 107 -1.32 -5.79 35.95
CA SER A 107 -0.51 -6.96 35.56
C SER A 107 -0.69 -7.29 34.10
N THR A 108 -1.94 -7.36 33.67
CA THR A 108 -2.29 -7.70 32.27
C THR A 108 -3.52 -6.92 31.87
N VAL A 109 -3.57 -6.57 30.57
CA VAL A 109 -4.74 -6.04 29.90
C VAL A 109 -5.13 -7.02 28.80
N ASP A 110 -6.33 -7.56 28.85
CA ASP A 110 -6.80 -8.53 27.85
C ASP A 110 -8.19 -8.16 27.33
N PHE A 111 -8.53 -8.73 26.17
CA PHE A 111 -9.79 -8.49 25.46
C PHE A 111 -10.48 -9.81 25.13
N THR A 112 -11.80 -9.81 25.27
CA THR A 112 -12.64 -10.92 24.78
C THR A 112 -13.71 -10.37 23.84
N GLY A 113 -14.07 -11.17 22.81
CA GLY A 113 -15.14 -10.84 21.88
C GLY A 113 -14.77 -9.87 20.76
N THR A 114 -13.52 -9.44 20.65
CA THR A 114 -13.03 -8.57 19.56
C THR A 114 -12.88 -9.36 18.28
N LYS A 115 -13.50 -8.90 17.19
CA LYS A 115 -13.41 -9.46 15.82
C LYS A 115 -12.97 -8.40 14.81
N GLU A 116 -13.39 -7.14 15.00
CA GLU A 116 -13.08 -6.02 14.10
C GLU A 116 -11.63 -5.53 14.29
N PHE A 117 -11.14 -5.54 15.53
CA PHE A 117 -9.80 -5.07 15.86
C PHE A 117 -8.93 -6.20 16.40
N GLU A 118 -7.67 -6.24 15.98
CA GLU A 118 -6.66 -7.14 16.56
C GLU A 118 -6.33 -6.71 17.99
N LYS A 119 -6.24 -7.67 18.90
CA LYS A 119 -5.98 -7.43 20.34
C LYS A 119 -4.72 -6.61 20.57
N ASP A 120 -3.64 -6.91 19.83
CA ASP A 120 -2.35 -6.24 19.99
C ASP A 120 -2.41 -4.75 19.65
N VAL A 121 -3.24 -4.38 18.67
CA VAL A 121 -3.48 -2.98 18.29
C VAL A 121 -4.20 -2.25 19.42
N LEU A 122 -5.23 -2.88 20.00
CA LEU A 122 -6.00 -2.32 21.11
C LEU A 122 -5.13 -2.14 22.36
N VAL A 123 -4.32 -3.13 22.71
CA VAL A 123 -3.39 -3.07 23.87
C VAL A 123 -2.40 -1.91 23.70
N LYS A 124 -1.84 -1.72 22.50
CA LYS A 124 -0.92 -0.60 22.21
C LYS A 124 -1.62 0.75 22.37
N ALA A 125 -2.81 0.90 21.81
CA ALA A 125 -3.59 2.13 21.93
C ALA A 125 -3.94 2.47 23.39
N LEU A 126 -4.34 1.49 24.18
CA LEU A 126 -4.62 1.70 25.59
C LEU A 126 -3.39 2.07 26.42
N LYS A 127 -2.23 1.56 26.08
CA LYS A 127 -0.97 1.90 26.73
C LYS A 127 -0.61 3.38 26.61
N GLU A 128 -0.96 4.00 25.48
CA GLU A 128 -0.77 5.45 25.25
C GLU A 128 -1.70 6.29 26.14
N ILE A 129 -2.88 5.78 26.48
CA ILE A 129 -3.85 6.43 27.37
C ILE A 129 -3.51 6.18 28.85
N GLY A 130 -2.47 5.39 29.15
CA GLY A 130 -2.02 5.06 30.50
C GLY A 130 -2.60 3.76 31.07
N VAL A 131 -3.33 2.97 30.27
CA VAL A 131 -3.85 1.66 30.65
C VAL A 131 -3.00 0.58 29.96
N GLY A 132 -2.12 -0.05 30.71
CA GLY A 132 -1.19 -1.06 30.18
C GLY A 132 -0.46 -1.79 31.28
N GLU A 133 0.22 -2.85 30.93
CA GLU A 133 1.06 -3.62 31.86
C GLU A 133 2.06 -2.71 32.57
N THR A 134 2.31 -2.98 33.85
CA THR A 134 3.19 -2.22 34.76
C THR A 134 2.73 -0.82 35.11
N LYS A 135 1.65 -0.31 34.53
CA LYS A 135 1.07 0.99 34.90
C LYS A 135 0.24 0.89 36.16
N ILE A 136 0.14 1.99 36.90
CA ILE A 136 -0.69 2.07 38.11
C ILE A 136 -2.15 2.05 37.66
N PHE A 137 -2.94 1.23 38.31
CA PHE A 137 -4.38 1.18 38.07
C PHE A 137 -5.05 2.45 38.59
N ASP A 138 -5.71 3.12 37.70
CA ASP A 138 -6.60 4.24 37.97
C ASP A 138 -7.93 4.01 37.30
N LYS A 139 -9.00 3.99 38.09
CA LYS A 139 -10.34 3.72 37.56
C LYS A 139 -10.76 4.75 36.52
N ALA A 140 -10.44 6.04 36.71
CA ALA A 140 -10.77 7.09 35.78
C ALA A 140 -10.07 6.91 34.42
N SER A 141 -8.83 6.39 34.41
CA SER A 141 -8.09 6.07 33.19
C SER A 141 -8.72 4.87 32.48
N VAL A 142 -9.15 3.84 33.20
CA VAL A 142 -9.85 2.68 32.62
C VAL A 142 -11.21 3.07 32.07
N ASP A 143 -11.98 3.91 32.76
CA ASP A 143 -13.27 4.40 32.28
C ASP A 143 -13.10 5.25 30.99
N ARG A 144 -12.05 6.09 30.93
CA ARG A 144 -11.67 6.82 29.70
C ARG A 144 -11.29 5.88 28.56
N ALA A 145 -10.53 4.83 28.85
CA ALA A 145 -10.15 3.82 27.90
C ALA A 145 -11.38 3.09 27.33
N GLU A 146 -12.34 2.73 28.18
CA GLU A 146 -13.62 2.13 27.75
C GLU A 146 -14.40 3.06 26.82
N GLN A 147 -14.48 4.36 27.14
CA GLN A 147 -15.16 5.33 26.29
C GLN A 147 -14.42 5.54 24.95
N GLU A 148 -13.09 5.55 24.96
CA GLU A 148 -12.30 5.64 23.73
C GLU A 148 -12.49 4.41 22.85
N LEU A 149 -12.42 3.22 23.41
CA LEU A 149 -12.72 1.97 22.70
C LEU A 149 -14.11 2.03 22.08
N LYS A 150 -15.13 2.42 22.87
CA LYS A 150 -16.50 2.56 22.37
C LYS A 150 -16.59 3.56 21.22
N ARG A 151 -15.88 4.68 21.28
CA ARG A 151 -15.81 5.67 20.20
C ARG A 151 -15.18 5.09 18.94
N GLN A 152 -14.12 4.27 19.07
CA GLN A 152 -13.49 3.58 17.93
C GLN A 152 -14.47 2.60 17.26
N TYR A 153 -15.17 1.77 18.03
CA TYR A 153 -16.18 0.87 17.48
C TYR A 153 -17.33 1.62 16.80
N LEU A 154 -17.80 2.72 17.40
CA LEU A 154 -18.83 3.57 16.79
C LEU A 154 -18.36 4.19 15.47
N SER A 155 -17.07 4.56 15.35
CA SER A 155 -16.51 5.10 14.10
C SER A 155 -16.46 4.08 12.97
N HIS A 156 -16.44 2.79 13.31
CA HIS A 156 -16.52 1.66 12.40
C HIS A 156 -17.95 1.16 12.13
N GLY A 157 -18.97 1.87 12.63
CA GLY A 157 -20.38 1.54 12.37
C GLY A 157 -20.98 0.49 13.31
N LEU A 158 -20.28 0.12 14.36
CA LEU A 158 -20.72 -0.85 15.36
C LEU A 158 -21.48 -0.16 16.50
N TYR A 159 -22.67 0.37 16.20
CA TYR A 159 -23.47 1.16 17.13
C TYR A 159 -24.11 0.32 18.25
N GLY A 160 -24.15 -1.00 18.08
CA GLY A 160 -24.63 -1.96 19.05
C GLY A 160 -23.61 -2.33 20.13
N VAL A 161 -22.36 -1.89 19.99
CA VAL A 161 -21.25 -2.29 20.85
C VAL A 161 -21.54 -2.06 22.33
N LYS A 162 -21.29 -3.08 23.12
CA LYS A 162 -21.30 -3.03 24.58
C LYS A 162 -19.92 -3.45 25.07
N ILE A 163 -19.31 -2.60 25.87
CA ILE A 163 -18.02 -2.89 26.48
C ILE A 163 -18.24 -2.93 27.98
N THR A 164 -17.81 -3.99 28.61
CA THR A 164 -17.89 -4.17 30.06
C THR A 164 -16.50 -4.46 30.58
N THR A 165 -16.02 -3.60 31.47
CA THR A 165 -14.67 -3.74 32.02
C THR A 165 -14.74 -4.50 33.33
N THR A 166 -13.97 -5.58 33.46
CA THR A 166 -13.84 -6.37 34.69
C THR A 166 -12.42 -6.18 35.21
N VAL A 167 -12.34 -5.78 36.49
CA VAL A 167 -11.07 -5.62 37.19
C VAL A 167 -10.97 -6.69 38.28
N THR A 168 -10.00 -7.59 38.12
CA THR A 168 -9.79 -8.71 39.05
C THR A 168 -8.52 -8.49 39.86
N PRO A 169 -8.62 -8.34 41.20
CA PRO A 169 -7.44 -8.31 42.04
C PRO A 169 -6.65 -9.62 41.99
N ILE A 170 -5.35 -9.53 41.97
CA ILE A 170 -4.42 -10.67 42.07
C ILE A 170 -3.34 -10.40 43.11
N GLU A 171 -2.53 -11.41 43.44
CA GLU A 171 -1.48 -11.32 44.45
C GLU A 171 -0.49 -10.15 44.24
N ARG A 172 0.09 -9.65 45.31
CA ARG A 172 1.06 -8.55 45.35
C ARG A 172 0.51 -7.22 44.86
N ASN A 173 -0.68 -6.84 45.32
CA ASN A 173 -1.35 -5.58 44.97
C ASN A 173 -1.36 -5.27 43.46
N ARG A 174 -1.75 -6.26 42.65
CA ARG A 174 -1.89 -6.14 41.22
C ARG A 174 -3.33 -6.40 40.79
N VAL A 175 -3.68 -5.93 39.61
CA VAL A 175 -4.99 -6.18 39.00
C VAL A 175 -4.83 -6.64 37.56
N THR A 176 -5.73 -7.51 37.14
CA THR A 176 -5.97 -7.81 35.72
C THR A 176 -7.16 -7.00 35.25
N VAL A 177 -7.02 -6.28 34.13
CA VAL A 177 -8.09 -5.53 33.50
C VAL A 177 -8.53 -6.28 32.26
N MET A 178 -9.78 -6.72 32.24
CA MET A 178 -10.34 -7.44 31.10
C MET A 178 -11.48 -6.61 30.51
N PHE A 179 -11.36 -6.31 29.21
CA PHE A 179 -12.41 -5.67 28.42
C PHE A 179 -13.22 -6.74 27.70
N ASN A 180 -14.47 -6.93 28.13
CA ASN A 180 -15.41 -7.82 27.46
C ASN A 180 -16.20 -7.00 26.45
N VAL A 181 -15.98 -7.28 25.17
CA VAL A 181 -16.56 -6.55 24.04
C VAL A 181 -17.64 -7.44 23.40
N ASP A 182 -18.86 -6.95 23.39
CA ASP A 182 -19.92 -7.46 22.52
C ASP A 182 -20.10 -6.45 21.39
N GLU A 183 -19.52 -6.76 20.22
CA GLU A 183 -19.47 -5.85 19.09
C GLU A 183 -20.87 -5.57 18.50
N GLY A 184 -21.79 -6.53 18.67
CA GLY A 184 -23.11 -6.45 18.04
C GLY A 184 -23.03 -6.66 16.51
N GLU A 185 -24.05 -6.19 15.81
CA GLU A 185 -24.10 -6.20 14.35
C GLU A 185 -23.67 -4.84 13.79
N VAL A 186 -23.02 -4.86 12.63
CA VAL A 186 -22.64 -3.63 11.91
C VAL A 186 -23.90 -2.99 11.34
N ALA A 187 -24.12 -1.72 11.66
CA ALA A 187 -25.22 -0.99 11.10
C ALA A 187 -25.03 -0.71 9.61
N ARG A 188 -26.04 -1.02 8.80
CA ARG A 188 -26.00 -0.92 7.34
C ARG A 188 -26.80 0.26 6.82
N ILE A 189 -26.28 0.88 5.77
CA ILE A 189 -26.95 1.99 5.11
C ILE A 189 -28.14 1.45 4.30
N LYS A 190 -29.33 1.82 4.73
CA LYS A 190 -30.59 1.47 4.07
C LYS A 190 -30.94 2.44 2.96
N GLN A 191 -30.67 3.72 3.20
CA GLN A 191 -30.98 4.80 2.26
C GLN A 191 -29.99 5.94 2.38
N ILE A 192 -29.63 6.50 1.23
CA ILE A 192 -28.92 7.77 1.10
C ILE A 192 -29.84 8.71 0.33
N ALA A 193 -30.31 9.77 0.94
CA ALA A 193 -31.10 10.82 0.34
C ALA A 193 -30.24 12.06 0.14
N ILE A 194 -30.24 12.62 -1.05
CA ILE A 194 -29.59 13.89 -1.35
C ILE A 194 -30.70 14.89 -1.63
N VAL A 195 -30.69 16.00 -0.91
CA VAL A 195 -31.79 17.00 -0.97
C VAL A 195 -31.19 18.33 -1.42
N GLY A 196 -31.87 18.99 -2.34
CA GLY A 196 -31.43 20.27 -2.91
C GLY A 196 -30.75 20.15 -4.28
N ASN A 197 -30.46 18.94 -4.72
CA ASN A 197 -29.95 18.65 -6.05
C ASN A 197 -31.07 18.85 -7.10
N LYS A 198 -30.87 19.78 -8.03
CA LYS A 198 -31.79 20.07 -9.13
C LYS A 198 -31.20 19.71 -10.48
N THR A 199 -29.89 19.90 -10.63
CA THR A 199 -29.17 19.72 -11.88
C THR A 199 -28.72 18.30 -12.11
N PHE A 200 -28.24 17.63 -11.08
CA PHE A 200 -27.75 16.25 -11.14
C PHE A 200 -28.70 15.32 -10.41
N SER A 201 -28.91 14.13 -10.96
CA SER A 201 -29.80 13.15 -10.36
C SER A 201 -29.17 12.52 -9.10
N ASP A 202 -30.03 12.08 -8.16
CA ASP A 202 -29.58 11.33 -6.98
C ASP A 202 -28.71 10.13 -7.32
N LYS A 203 -29.01 9.46 -8.44
CA LYS A 203 -28.25 8.31 -8.90
C LYS A 203 -26.82 8.69 -9.28
N GLU A 204 -26.69 9.77 -10.04
CA GLU A 204 -25.40 10.26 -10.52
C GLU A 204 -24.50 10.71 -9.35
N LEU A 205 -25.06 11.40 -8.37
CA LEU A 205 -24.33 11.82 -7.17
C LEU A 205 -23.97 10.63 -6.29
N ARG A 206 -24.88 9.67 -6.08
CA ARG A 206 -24.59 8.46 -5.30
C ARG A 206 -23.51 7.57 -5.92
N GLU A 207 -23.38 7.55 -7.25
CA GLU A 207 -22.31 6.83 -7.92
C GLU A 207 -20.90 7.38 -7.63
N GLN A 208 -20.80 8.60 -7.11
CA GLN A 208 -19.52 9.22 -6.70
C GLN A 208 -19.13 8.86 -5.26
N LEU A 209 -20.07 8.38 -4.45
CA LEU A 209 -19.85 8.13 -3.03
C LEU A 209 -19.15 6.80 -2.78
N ALA A 210 -18.29 6.76 -1.79
CA ALA A 210 -17.71 5.53 -1.26
C ALA A 210 -18.73 4.74 -0.41
N LEU A 211 -19.67 5.45 0.24
CA LEU A 211 -20.80 4.87 0.95
C LEU A 211 -21.94 4.55 -0.03
N ASN A 212 -22.53 3.37 0.11
CA ASN A 212 -23.65 2.95 -0.73
C ASN A 212 -24.69 2.15 0.07
N THR A 213 -25.86 1.93 -0.51
CA THR A 213 -26.86 1.03 0.05
C THR A 213 -26.46 -0.44 -0.18
N SER A 214 -27.02 -1.35 0.64
CA SER A 214 -26.74 -2.79 0.50
C SER A 214 -27.05 -3.30 -0.90
N GLY A 215 -26.08 -3.94 -1.53
CA GLY A 215 -26.15 -4.54 -2.87
C GLY A 215 -25.53 -5.93 -2.88
N TRP A 216 -25.59 -6.62 -4.03
CA TRP A 216 -25.13 -8.01 -4.16
C TRP A 216 -23.64 -8.20 -3.77
N PHE A 217 -22.78 -7.18 -3.95
CA PHE A 217 -21.34 -7.23 -3.62
C PHE A 217 -20.97 -6.55 -2.30
N SER A 218 -21.96 -6.09 -1.51
CA SER A 218 -21.70 -5.37 -0.25
C SER A 218 -20.93 -6.21 0.77
N TRP A 219 -21.06 -7.54 0.72
CA TRP A 219 -20.29 -8.45 1.56
C TRP A 219 -18.77 -8.35 1.34
N TYR A 220 -18.35 -7.97 0.13
CA TYR A 220 -16.94 -7.81 -0.23
C TYR A 220 -16.46 -6.36 -0.10
N THR A 221 -17.22 -5.40 -0.67
CA THR A 221 -16.82 -3.99 -0.72
C THR A 221 -16.99 -3.26 0.61
N LYS A 222 -17.84 -3.79 1.50
CA LYS A 222 -18.24 -3.14 2.77
C LYS A 222 -18.71 -1.68 2.56
N ALA A 223 -19.24 -1.35 1.37
CA ALA A 223 -19.68 0.00 1.03
C ALA A 223 -20.97 0.39 1.74
N ASP A 224 -21.76 -0.59 2.18
CA ASP A 224 -22.98 -0.41 2.96
C ASP A 224 -22.73 -0.25 4.47
N GLN A 225 -21.47 -0.34 4.91
CA GLN A 225 -21.11 -0.12 6.31
C GLN A 225 -20.78 1.36 6.53
N TYR A 226 -21.53 1.97 7.40
CA TYR A 226 -21.36 3.39 7.72
C TYR A 226 -20.05 3.64 8.44
N SER A 227 -19.34 4.66 8.02
CA SER A 227 -18.16 5.21 8.67
C SER A 227 -18.20 6.72 8.60
N LYS A 228 -17.96 7.39 9.72
CA LYS A 228 -17.91 8.85 9.78
C LYS A 228 -16.80 9.40 8.88
N THR A 229 -15.65 8.72 8.82
CA THR A 229 -14.52 9.10 7.97
C THR A 229 -14.88 9.01 6.48
N LYS A 230 -15.57 7.92 6.08
CA LYS A 230 -16.07 7.79 4.70
C LYS A 230 -17.10 8.87 4.36
N LEU A 231 -18.03 9.17 5.28
CA LEU A 231 -19.01 10.24 5.05
C LEU A 231 -18.34 11.60 4.87
N THR A 232 -17.33 11.93 5.68
CA THR A 232 -16.58 13.18 5.51
C THR A 232 -15.91 13.23 4.15
N GLY A 233 -15.28 12.13 3.70
CA GLY A 233 -14.71 12.03 2.35
C GLY A 233 -15.76 12.16 1.25
N ASP A 234 -16.93 11.57 1.43
CA ASP A 234 -18.05 11.65 0.48
C ASP A 234 -18.59 13.08 0.36
N ILE A 235 -18.66 13.84 1.46
CA ILE A 235 -19.05 15.24 1.46
C ILE A 235 -18.07 16.06 0.61
N GLU A 236 -16.77 15.89 0.80
CA GLU A 236 -15.74 16.56 0.00
C GLU A 236 -15.78 16.11 -1.47
N THR A 237 -16.12 14.86 -1.73
CA THR A 237 -16.32 14.33 -3.10
C THR A 237 -17.49 15.00 -3.78
N ILE A 238 -18.64 15.18 -3.08
CA ILE A 238 -19.79 15.92 -3.62
C ILE A 238 -19.42 17.38 -3.92
N LYS A 239 -18.76 18.07 -2.99
CA LYS A 239 -18.30 19.45 -3.21
C LYS A 239 -17.39 19.54 -4.43
N SER A 240 -16.39 18.68 -4.51
CA SER A 240 -15.47 18.62 -5.64
C SER A 240 -16.19 18.30 -6.95
N PHE A 241 -17.19 17.41 -6.93
CA PHE A 241 -18.00 17.08 -8.10
C PHE A 241 -18.70 18.32 -8.68
N TYR A 242 -19.31 19.13 -7.83
CA TYR A 242 -19.97 20.37 -8.23
C TYR A 242 -18.96 21.44 -8.66
N LEU A 243 -17.89 21.67 -7.86
CA LEU A 243 -16.83 22.63 -8.19
C LEU A 243 -16.19 22.33 -9.53
N ASN A 244 -16.00 21.05 -9.88
CA ASN A 244 -15.39 20.65 -11.15
C ASN A 244 -16.33 20.77 -12.34
N ARG A 245 -17.62 21.08 -12.10
CA ARG A 245 -18.65 21.27 -13.13
C ARG A 245 -19.17 22.69 -13.20
N GLY A 246 -18.50 23.61 -12.55
CA GLY A 246 -18.78 25.03 -12.64
C GLY A 246 -19.58 25.64 -11.50
N TYR A 247 -20.00 24.86 -10.53
CA TYR A 247 -20.81 25.34 -9.41
C TYR A 247 -19.92 25.85 -8.27
N LEU A 248 -19.39 27.05 -8.44
CA LEU A 248 -18.44 27.68 -7.54
C LEU A 248 -19.00 27.87 -6.10
N GLU A 249 -20.27 28.15 -6.00
CA GLU A 249 -20.97 28.41 -4.74
C GLU A 249 -21.63 27.16 -4.16
N ALA A 250 -21.39 25.97 -4.74
CA ALA A 250 -21.94 24.72 -4.22
C ALA A 250 -21.45 24.42 -2.81
N ASN A 251 -22.40 24.14 -1.93
CA ASN A 251 -22.11 23.84 -0.53
C ASN A 251 -22.99 22.70 0.01
N VAL A 252 -22.44 21.90 0.91
CA VAL A 252 -23.19 20.93 1.70
C VAL A 252 -23.58 21.63 3.01
N GLU A 253 -24.86 21.98 3.13
CA GLU A 253 -25.40 22.72 4.25
C GLU A 253 -25.40 21.90 5.54
N SER A 254 -25.86 20.67 5.45
CA SER A 254 -25.92 19.77 6.58
C SER A 254 -25.98 18.30 6.17
N THR A 255 -25.54 17.45 7.07
CA THR A 255 -25.68 16.00 6.96
C THR A 255 -26.37 15.46 8.18
N GLN A 256 -27.41 14.66 7.97
CA GLN A 256 -28.16 14.01 9.03
C GLN A 256 -27.98 12.49 8.94
N VAL A 257 -27.66 11.88 10.08
CA VAL A 257 -27.50 10.43 10.20
C VAL A 257 -28.54 9.97 11.21
N SER A 258 -29.52 9.22 10.74
CA SER A 258 -30.57 8.62 11.59
C SER A 258 -30.34 7.12 11.69
N ILE A 259 -30.34 6.59 12.90
CA ILE A 259 -30.13 5.18 13.19
C ILE A 259 -31.42 4.63 13.79
N THR A 260 -31.87 3.47 13.33
CA THR A 260 -33.03 2.78 13.87
C THR A 260 -32.83 2.37 15.34
N PRO A 261 -33.90 2.25 16.13
CA PRO A 261 -33.81 1.87 17.57
C PRO A 261 -33.09 0.54 17.80
N ASP A 262 -33.20 -0.41 16.87
CA ASP A 262 -32.50 -1.70 16.88
C ASP A 262 -31.01 -1.62 16.45
N LYS A 263 -30.56 -0.40 16.05
CA LYS A 263 -29.18 -0.08 15.62
C LYS A 263 -28.68 -0.87 14.41
N LYS A 264 -29.58 -1.37 13.56
CA LYS A 264 -29.22 -2.17 12.38
C LYS A 264 -29.24 -1.37 11.09
N ASP A 265 -30.18 -0.42 10.94
CA ASP A 265 -30.34 0.37 9.72
C ASP A 265 -29.97 1.84 9.94
N ILE A 266 -29.30 2.42 8.94
CA ILE A 266 -28.89 3.82 8.90
C ILE A 266 -29.52 4.50 7.69
N TYR A 267 -30.03 5.69 7.94
CA TYR A 267 -30.56 6.62 6.93
C TYR A 267 -29.68 7.86 6.92
N LEU A 268 -29.10 8.16 5.75
CA LEU A 268 -28.29 9.34 5.54
C LEU A 268 -29.09 10.37 4.73
N THR A 269 -29.10 11.62 5.17
CA THR A 269 -29.63 12.74 4.41
C THR A 269 -28.56 13.80 4.26
N ILE A 270 -28.24 14.17 3.03
CA ILE A 270 -27.24 15.17 2.68
C ILE A 270 -27.97 16.33 2.04
N ASN A 271 -28.01 17.48 2.71
CA ASN A 271 -28.63 18.69 2.21
C ASN A 271 -27.58 19.55 1.48
N ILE A 272 -27.82 19.86 0.23
CA ILE A 272 -26.90 20.61 -0.61
C ILE A 272 -27.59 21.85 -1.20
N THR A 273 -26.77 22.87 -1.43
CA THR A 273 -27.13 24.05 -2.22
C THR A 273 -26.21 24.10 -3.41
N GLU A 274 -26.74 23.96 -4.63
CA GLU A 274 -25.92 23.84 -5.86
C GLU A 274 -25.29 25.18 -6.26
N GLY A 275 -26.01 26.28 -6.03
CA GLY A 275 -25.63 27.58 -6.60
C GLY A 275 -25.82 27.64 -8.12
N GLU A 276 -25.24 28.65 -8.75
CA GLU A 276 -25.28 28.85 -10.19
C GLU A 276 -24.02 28.30 -10.87
N LYS A 277 -24.16 27.97 -12.16
CA LYS A 277 -23.03 27.48 -12.95
C LYS A 277 -22.24 28.64 -13.56
N TYR A 278 -20.94 28.68 -13.28
CA TYR A 278 -20.01 29.73 -13.72
C TYR A 278 -19.12 29.26 -14.88
N THR A 279 -18.79 30.22 -15.76
CA THR A 279 -17.80 30.06 -16.82
C THR A 279 -16.63 31.02 -16.58
N VAL A 280 -15.45 30.62 -17.00
CA VAL A 280 -14.22 31.44 -16.86
C VAL A 280 -14.27 32.58 -17.88
N SER A 281 -14.26 33.82 -17.42
CA SER A 281 -14.30 35.01 -18.29
C SER A 281 -12.91 35.57 -18.64
N GLY A 282 -11.91 35.32 -17.81
CA GLY A 282 -10.57 35.81 -18.05
C GLY A 282 -9.56 35.21 -17.10
N ILE A 283 -8.31 35.18 -17.54
CA ILE A 283 -7.16 34.71 -16.75
C ILE A 283 -6.07 35.75 -16.84
N LYS A 284 -5.72 36.32 -15.68
CA LYS A 284 -4.63 37.26 -15.50
C LYS A 284 -3.53 36.64 -14.67
N MET A 285 -2.31 37.10 -14.91
CA MET A 285 -1.16 36.76 -14.08
C MET A 285 -0.56 38.05 -13.52
N GLU A 286 -0.27 38.05 -12.25
CA GLU A 286 0.32 39.19 -11.53
C GLU A 286 1.43 38.68 -10.60
N GLY A 287 2.33 39.58 -10.20
CA GLY A 287 3.45 39.27 -9.33
C GLY A 287 4.78 39.19 -10.08
N GLU A 288 5.74 38.50 -9.49
CA GLU A 288 7.12 38.47 -10.01
C GLU A 288 7.39 37.13 -10.75
N MET A 289 7.48 37.18 -12.07
CA MET A 289 7.60 36.01 -12.95
C MET A 289 8.95 35.96 -13.71
N PHE A 290 9.84 36.94 -13.48
CA PHE A 290 11.19 37.00 -14.08
C PHE A 290 11.21 36.86 -15.61
N GLY A 291 10.23 37.44 -16.31
CA GLY A 291 10.12 37.39 -17.76
C GLY A 291 9.63 36.05 -18.31
N ARG A 292 9.06 35.19 -17.45
CA ARG A 292 8.55 33.83 -17.84
C ARG A 292 7.02 33.76 -17.85
N GLU A 293 6.34 34.88 -17.99
CA GLU A 293 4.88 34.92 -17.94
C GLU A 293 4.24 33.97 -18.96
N ASP A 294 4.72 33.96 -20.20
CA ASP A 294 4.19 33.09 -21.24
C ASP A 294 4.35 31.59 -20.92
N GLU A 295 5.50 31.22 -20.35
CA GLU A 295 5.78 29.85 -19.91
C GLU A 295 4.83 29.44 -18.77
N LEU A 296 4.68 30.28 -17.76
CA LEU A 296 3.81 30.00 -16.61
C LEU A 296 2.33 30.00 -17.01
N ARG A 297 1.94 30.89 -17.93
CA ARG A 297 0.59 30.94 -18.48
C ARG A 297 0.20 29.65 -19.22
N GLN A 298 1.14 29.00 -19.91
CA GLN A 298 0.91 27.70 -20.55
C GLN A 298 0.63 26.57 -19.54
N LEU A 299 1.04 26.71 -18.29
CA LEU A 299 0.77 25.74 -17.22
C LEU A 299 -0.63 25.87 -16.64
N VAL A 300 -1.32 26.98 -16.91
CA VAL A 300 -2.70 27.17 -16.47
C VAL A 300 -3.62 26.24 -17.26
N GLN A 301 -4.27 25.33 -16.54
CA GLN A 301 -5.15 24.31 -17.12
C GLN A 301 -6.55 24.87 -17.45
N LEU A 302 -6.95 25.96 -16.79
CA LEU A 302 -8.19 26.67 -17.08
C LEU A 302 -8.08 27.42 -18.42
N LYS A 303 -9.20 27.53 -19.14
CA LYS A 303 -9.27 28.30 -20.39
C LYS A 303 -10.46 29.25 -20.35
N GLU A 304 -10.30 30.42 -20.96
CA GLU A 304 -11.37 31.38 -21.12
C GLU A 304 -12.54 30.77 -21.93
N GLY A 305 -13.77 31.08 -21.53
CA GLY A 305 -14.99 30.49 -22.11
C GLY A 305 -15.33 29.07 -21.62
N GLN A 306 -14.42 28.42 -20.89
CA GLN A 306 -14.65 27.08 -20.34
C GLN A 306 -15.48 27.15 -19.07
N THR A 307 -16.22 26.07 -18.78
CA THR A 307 -16.85 25.87 -17.46
C THR A 307 -15.78 25.85 -16.38
N TYR A 308 -15.99 26.56 -15.28
CA TYR A 308 -15.09 26.56 -14.11
C TYR A 308 -14.88 25.12 -13.56
N SER A 309 -13.68 24.84 -13.14
CA SER A 309 -13.31 23.60 -12.46
C SER A 309 -12.31 23.88 -11.34
N GLY A 310 -12.67 23.50 -10.12
CA GLY A 310 -11.82 23.64 -8.94
C GLY A 310 -10.56 22.80 -9.02
N GLU A 311 -10.66 21.61 -9.61
CA GLU A 311 -9.52 20.72 -9.85
C GLU A 311 -8.50 21.37 -10.80
N LEU A 312 -8.95 21.92 -11.92
CA LEU A 312 -8.06 22.60 -12.88
C LEU A 312 -7.42 23.85 -12.28
N LEU A 313 -8.15 24.57 -11.42
CA LEU A 313 -7.60 25.71 -10.69
C LEU A 313 -6.48 25.31 -9.76
N THR A 314 -6.73 24.31 -8.91
CA THR A 314 -5.74 23.79 -7.95
C THR A 314 -4.54 23.16 -8.67
N ALA A 315 -4.79 22.43 -9.76
CA ALA A 315 -3.73 21.89 -10.61
C ALA A 315 -2.87 22.99 -11.22
N SER A 316 -3.48 24.09 -11.69
CA SER A 316 -2.77 25.24 -12.23
C SER A 316 -1.87 25.90 -11.21
N ASN A 317 -2.39 26.22 -10.00
CA ASN A 317 -1.61 26.78 -8.90
C ASN A 317 -0.40 25.90 -8.59
N LYS A 318 -0.62 24.61 -8.48
CA LYS A 318 0.43 23.64 -8.18
C LYS A 318 1.48 23.57 -9.28
N LEU A 319 1.06 23.49 -10.55
CA LEU A 319 2.00 23.42 -11.68
C LEU A 319 2.88 24.67 -11.77
N ILE A 320 2.31 25.87 -11.52
CA ILE A 320 3.07 27.12 -11.49
C ILE A 320 4.06 27.11 -10.32
N SER A 321 3.62 26.77 -9.11
CA SER A 321 4.48 26.69 -7.93
C SER A 321 5.59 25.64 -8.10
N ASP A 322 5.25 24.44 -8.57
CA ASP A 322 6.21 23.38 -8.87
C ASP A 322 7.25 23.86 -9.91
N ARG A 323 6.80 24.58 -10.94
CA ARG A 323 7.70 25.14 -11.95
C ARG A 323 8.62 26.20 -11.40
N MET A 324 8.13 27.10 -10.54
CA MET A 324 8.97 28.07 -9.84
C MET A 324 10.00 27.37 -8.94
N GLY A 325 9.61 26.27 -8.27
CA GLY A 325 10.50 25.41 -7.50
C GLY A 325 11.65 24.83 -8.32
N THR A 326 11.46 24.56 -9.62
CA THR A 326 12.58 24.08 -10.49
C THR A 326 13.60 25.16 -10.83
N PHE A 327 13.25 26.43 -10.63
CA PHE A 327 14.15 27.56 -10.83
C PHE A 327 14.85 28.03 -9.56
N GLY A 328 14.69 27.30 -8.47
CA GLY A 328 15.32 27.59 -7.19
C GLY A 328 14.40 28.31 -6.18
N TYR A 329 13.17 28.57 -6.51
CA TYR A 329 12.23 29.27 -5.61
C TYR A 329 11.47 28.26 -4.75
N ALA A 330 12.14 27.80 -3.69
CA ALA A 330 11.64 26.73 -2.80
C ALA A 330 10.29 27.06 -2.14
N PHE A 331 10.04 28.34 -1.89
CA PHE A 331 8.88 28.82 -1.13
C PHE A 331 7.92 29.64 -2.00
N ALA A 332 7.95 29.41 -3.33
CA ALA A 332 7.04 30.11 -4.23
C ALA A 332 5.57 29.87 -3.87
N ASN A 333 4.86 30.95 -3.62
CA ASN A 333 3.45 30.95 -3.31
C ASN A 333 2.65 31.42 -4.53
N VAL A 334 1.64 30.65 -4.93
CA VAL A 334 0.78 30.97 -6.06
C VAL A 334 -0.66 30.92 -5.61
N ASN A 335 -1.31 32.08 -5.60
CA ASN A 335 -2.69 32.22 -5.19
C ASN A 335 -3.54 32.68 -6.37
N ALA A 336 -4.64 31.99 -6.63
CA ALA A 336 -5.61 32.39 -7.64
C ALA A 336 -6.79 33.10 -6.97
N ASN A 337 -6.93 34.39 -7.20
CA ASN A 337 -7.99 35.20 -6.65
C ASN A 337 -9.16 35.26 -7.63
N PRO A 338 -10.37 34.78 -7.24
CA PRO A 338 -11.56 34.85 -8.08
C PRO A 338 -12.23 36.21 -8.04
N GLU A 339 -12.58 36.75 -9.20
CA GLU A 339 -13.49 37.89 -9.36
C GLU A 339 -14.80 37.36 -9.93
N VAL A 340 -15.82 37.31 -9.09
CA VAL A 340 -17.11 36.67 -9.46
C VAL A 340 -18.11 37.72 -9.92
N ASP A 341 -18.56 37.63 -11.19
CA ASP A 341 -19.69 38.36 -11.74
C ASP A 341 -20.94 37.48 -11.69
N ARG A 342 -21.76 37.69 -10.66
CA ARG A 342 -22.98 36.90 -10.45
C ARG A 342 -24.06 37.16 -11.49
N GLU A 343 -24.12 38.38 -12.04
CA GLU A 343 -25.14 38.72 -13.04
C GLU A 343 -24.88 38.00 -14.35
N LYS A 344 -23.60 37.97 -14.79
CA LYS A 344 -23.20 37.27 -16.01
C LYS A 344 -22.88 35.80 -15.78
N ARG A 345 -22.86 35.32 -14.53
CA ARG A 345 -22.43 33.96 -14.15
C ARG A 345 -21.03 33.64 -14.66
N GLN A 346 -20.13 34.59 -14.47
CA GLN A 346 -18.75 34.50 -14.93
C GLN A 346 -17.78 34.70 -13.77
N VAL A 347 -16.60 34.08 -13.89
CA VAL A 347 -15.53 34.25 -12.93
C VAL A 347 -14.21 34.50 -13.66
N ALA A 348 -13.53 35.57 -13.33
CA ALA A 348 -12.15 35.80 -13.75
C ALA A 348 -11.19 35.39 -12.64
N PHE A 349 -10.02 34.89 -13.01
CA PHE A 349 -8.99 34.51 -12.06
C PHE A 349 -7.73 35.32 -12.27
N THR A 350 -7.21 35.93 -11.19
CA THR A 350 -5.90 36.53 -11.16
C THR A 350 -4.97 35.63 -10.38
N PHE A 351 -4.00 35.00 -11.07
CA PHE A 351 -2.94 34.21 -10.46
C PHE A 351 -1.84 35.13 -9.98
N PHE A 352 -1.74 35.30 -8.69
CA PHE A 352 -0.68 36.10 -8.06
C PHE A 352 0.50 35.17 -7.74
N VAL A 353 1.66 35.44 -8.37
CA VAL A 353 2.89 34.68 -8.19
C VAL A 353 3.85 35.46 -7.31
N ASP A 354 4.11 34.94 -6.12
CA ASP A 354 5.14 35.42 -5.20
C ASP A 354 6.23 34.32 -5.11
N PRO A 355 7.36 34.49 -5.82
CA PRO A 355 8.43 33.51 -5.84
C PRO A 355 9.22 33.43 -4.52
N GLY A 356 9.18 34.46 -3.70
CA GLY A 356 10.08 34.59 -2.57
C GLY A 356 11.56 34.69 -2.98
N LYS A 357 12.46 34.21 -2.11
CA LYS A 357 13.90 34.21 -2.40
C LYS A 357 14.33 32.92 -3.08
N ARG A 358 15.32 33.01 -3.94
CA ARG A 358 15.97 31.86 -4.56
C ARG A 358 16.84 31.11 -3.54
N ALA A 359 16.70 29.80 -3.45
CA ALA A 359 17.33 29.00 -2.42
C ALA A 359 18.37 28.01 -2.99
N TYR A 360 19.43 27.77 -2.21
CA TYR A 360 20.43 26.73 -2.44
C TYR A 360 20.26 25.61 -1.41
N VAL A 361 20.56 24.39 -1.78
CA VAL A 361 20.64 23.27 -0.84
C VAL A 361 21.97 23.34 -0.10
N ARG A 362 21.92 23.52 1.22
CA ARG A 362 23.11 23.57 2.07
C ARG A 362 23.60 22.17 2.42
N HIS A 363 22.75 21.39 3.07
CA HIS A 363 23.06 20.03 3.51
C HIS A 363 21.90 19.08 3.19
N MET A 364 22.26 17.83 2.94
CA MET A 364 21.33 16.71 2.83
C MET A 364 21.53 15.77 4.01
N ASN A 365 20.61 15.83 4.96
CA ASN A 365 20.63 15.05 6.18
C ASN A 365 19.75 13.81 6.00
N ILE A 366 20.28 12.66 6.40
CA ILE A 366 19.55 11.38 6.38
C ILE A 366 19.41 10.89 7.81
N ALA A 367 18.21 10.52 8.21
CA ALA A 367 17.90 10.03 9.56
C ALA A 367 16.95 8.82 9.50
N GLY A 368 17.03 7.97 10.54
CA GLY A 368 16.17 6.79 10.70
C GLY A 368 16.70 5.52 10.03
N ASN A 369 17.82 5.58 9.33
CA ASN A 369 18.50 4.43 8.72
C ASN A 369 19.41 3.74 9.73
N THR A 370 18.87 2.80 10.47
CA THR A 370 19.61 2.05 11.53
C THR A 370 20.40 0.87 10.98
N THR A 371 19.91 0.24 9.92
CA THR A 371 20.51 -0.92 9.25
C THR A 371 21.07 -0.54 7.88
N THR A 372 20.32 0.25 7.11
CA THR A 372 20.70 0.66 5.75
C THR A 372 21.84 1.66 5.80
N ARG A 373 22.91 1.40 5.04
CA ARG A 373 24.03 2.31 4.94
C ARG A 373 23.63 3.62 4.29
N ASP A 374 24.21 4.73 4.74
CA ASP A 374 23.93 6.08 4.23
C ASP A 374 24.16 6.17 2.71
N GLU A 375 25.21 5.54 2.19
CA GLU A 375 25.53 5.49 0.77
C GLU A 375 24.40 4.91 -0.09
N VAL A 376 23.64 3.94 0.43
CA VAL A 376 22.53 3.28 -0.28
C VAL A 376 21.38 4.26 -0.50
N ILE A 377 21.15 5.15 0.44
CA ILE A 377 20.11 6.18 0.34
C ILE A 377 20.64 7.36 -0.49
N ARG A 378 21.86 7.82 -0.21
CA ARG A 378 22.45 9.02 -0.81
C ARG A 378 22.62 8.90 -2.33
N ARG A 379 22.97 7.72 -2.85
CA ARG A 379 23.10 7.47 -4.29
C ARG A 379 21.78 7.59 -5.07
N GLU A 380 20.63 7.52 -4.36
CA GLU A 380 19.32 7.72 -4.98
C GLU A 380 18.97 9.20 -5.17
N PHE A 381 19.70 10.12 -4.54
CA PHE A 381 19.44 11.55 -4.69
C PHE A 381 19.81 12.05 -6.09
N ARG A 382 18.98 12.96 -6.60
CA ARG A 382 19.20 13.70 -7.85
C ARG A 382 19.39 15.19 -7.60
N GLN A 383 19.04 15.66 -6.40
CA GLN A 383 19.40 16.96 -5.87
C GLN A 383 20.78 16.82 -5.19
N PHE A 384 21.64 17.82 -5.36
CA PHE A 384 22.98 17.84 -4.76
C PHE A 384 23.14 19.04 -3.83
N GLU A 385 24.01 18.88 -2.84
CA GLU A 385 24.44 19.97 -1.97
C GLU A 385 25.15 21.05 -2.79
N GLY A 386 25.04 22.33 -2.37
CA GLY A 386 25.61 23.47 -3.08
C GLY A 386 24.92 23.84 -4.40
N SER A 387 23.96 23.06 -4.88
CA SER A 387 23.19 23.37 -6.08
C SER A 387 21.91 24.13 -5.77
N TRP A 388 21.35 24.78 -6.80
CA TRP A 388 20.03 25.39 -6.69
C TRP A 388 19.00 24.36 -6.24
N TYR A 389 18.08 24.77 -5.38
CA TYR A 389 16.91 24.01 -5.04
C TYR A 389 16.13 23.63 -6.32
N ASP A 390 15.75 22.37 -6.43
CA ASP A 390 14.89 21.88 -7.51
C ASP A 390 13.85 20.91 -6.91
N GLY A 391 12.62 21.39 -6.75
CA GLY A 391 11.54 20.62 -6.15
C GLY A 391 11.25 19.30 -6.87
N ASN A 392 11.43 19.25 -8.20
CA ASN A 392 11.27 18.01 -8.97
C ASN A 392 12.38 17.01 -8.66
N LYS A 393 13.63 17.47 -8.54
CA LYS A 393 14.76 16.59 -8.18
C LYS A 393 14.62 16.06 -6.77
N ILE A 394 14.15 16.89 -5.82
CA ILE A 394 13.87 16.48 -4.43
C ILE A 394 12.77 15.44 -4.39
N LYS A 395 11.65 15.67 -5.08
CA LYS A 395 10.57 14.71 -5.20
C LYS A 395 11.03 13.40 -5.85
N LEU A 396 11.78 13.50 -6.95
CA LEU A 396 12.34 12.34 -7.62
C LEU A 396 13.28 11.56 -6.69
N SER A 397 14.12 12.24 -5.90
CA SER A 397 14.99 11.61 -4.91
C SER A 397 14.20 10.84 -3.87
N ARG A 398 13.16 11.45 -3.29
CA ARG A 398 12.24 10.78 -2.37
C ARG A 398 11.61 9.53 -3.00
N ASP A 399 11.04 9.69 -4.20
CA ASP A 399 10.34 8.61 -4.90
C ASP A 399 11.30 7.46 -5.28
N ARG A 400 12.58 7.76 -5.51
CA ARG A 400 13.62 6.74 -5.73
C ARG A 400 13.97 5.99 -4.46
N VAL A 401 14.14 6.70 -3.34
CA VAL A 401 14.37 6.08 -2.03
C VAL A 401 13.17 5.20 -1.61
N ASP A 402 11.95 5.68 -1.82
CA ASP A 402 10.73 4.90 -1.53
C ASP A 402 10.64 3.64 -2.41
N ARG A 403 11.00 3.74 -3.69
CA ARG A 403 11.05 2.59 -4.63
C ARG A 403 12.04 1.50 -4.25
N LEU A 404 13.04 1.76 -3.40
CA LEU A 404 13.92 0.71 -2.88
C LEU A 404 13.14 -0.35 -2.10
N GLY A 405 11.99 0.02 -1.53
CA GLY A 405 11.13 -0.89 -0.79
C GLY A 405 11.69 -1.32 0.57
N TYR A 406 12.73 -0.65 1.09
CA TYR A 406 13.36 -0.94 2.38
C TYR A 406 12.68 -0.21 3.54
N PHE A 407 11.87 0.79 3.24
CA PHE A 407 11.26 1.71 4.19
C PHE A 407 9.74 1.57 4.21
N LYS A 408 9.16 1.75 5.40
CA LYS A 408 7.71 1.85 5.59
C LYS A 408 7.22 3.25 5.25
N ASP A 409 8.04 4.24 5.56
CA ASP A 409 7.76 5.65 5.31
C ASP A 409 9.04 6.38 4.92
N VAL A 410 8.89 7.32 3.98
CA VAL A 410 9.97 8.18 3.47
C VAL A 410 9.43 9.60 3.39
N THR A 411 9.91 10.47 4.26
CA THR A 411 9.53 11.89 4.30
C THR A 411 10.72 12.76 3.96
N ILE A 412 10.49 13.84 3.21
CA ILE A 412 11.49 14.89 2.96
C ILE A 412 10.90 16.21 3.39
N ASP A 413 11.63 16.90 4.25
CA ASP A 413 11.37 18.27 4.66
C ASP A 413 12.50 19.17 4.17
N THR A 414 12.15 20.39 3.76
CA THR A 414 13.11 21.36 3.26
C THR A 414 13.01 22.68 4.03
N PRO A 415 13.37 22.69 5.33
CA PRO A 415 13.33 23.89 6.14
C PRO A 415 14.39 24.90 5.70
N GLU A 416 14.11 26.19 5.93
CA GLU A 416 15.12 27.24 5.82
C GLU A 416 16.29 26.94 6.76
N ALA A 417 17.51 27.13 6.25
CA ALA A 417 18.70 26.91 7.03
C ALA A 417 18.89 28.05 8.05
N GLN A 418 19.10 27.71 9.32
CA GLN A 418 19.25 28.71 10.37
C GLN A 418 20.41 29.66 10.08
N GLY A 419 20.10 30.97 10.17
CA GLY A 419 21.07 32.05 9.97
C GLY A 419 21.29 32.47 8.52
N THR A 420 20.59 31.90 7.57
CA THR A 420 20.64 32.27 6.15
C THR A 420 19.22 32.46 5.61
N SER A 421 19.05 33.33 4.61
CA SER A 421 17.73 33.57 4.01
C SER A 421 17.59 33.04 2.59
N ASP A 422 18.63 32.37 2.10
CA ASP A 422 18.77 31.85 0.73
C ASP A 422 19.27 30.41 0.69
N GLN A 423 19.23 29.71 1.84
CA GLN A 423 19.64 28.30 1.93
C GLN A 423 18.57 27.46 2.59
N VAL A 424 18.46 26.22 2.14
CA VAL A 424 17.58 25.19 2.71
C VAL A 424 18.39 23.95 3.04
N ASP A 425 18.01 23.27 4.10
CA ASP A 425 18.49 21.93 4.40
C ASP A 425 17.46 20.93 3.87
N VAL A 426 17.92 19.86 3.25
CA VAL A 426 17.07 18.74 2.80
C VAL A 426 17.18 17.64 3.84
N ASN A 427 16.14 17.45 4.64
CA ASN A 427 16.09 16.43 5.67
C ASN A 427 15.25 15.25 5.19
N LEU A 428 15.91 14.14 4.87
CA LEU A 428 15.23 12.87 4.60
C LEU A 428 15.12 12.07 5.88
N THR A 429 13.91 11.72 6.27
CA THR A 429 13.65 10.81 7.39
C THR A 429 13.01 9.54 6.86
N VAL A 430 13.59 8.40 7.22
CA VAL A 430 13.09 7.08 6.82
C VAL A 430 12.70 6.26 8.05
N THR A 431 11.70 5.41 7.88
CA THR A 431 11.35 4.39 8.85
C THR A 431 11.59 3.03 8.22
N GLU A 432 12.61 2.30 8.69
CA GLU A 432 12.96 0.99 8.14
C GLU A 432 11.88 -0.06 8.42
N LYS A 433 11.72 -0.99 7.49
CA LYS A 433 10.90 -2.20 7.66
C LYS A 433 11.75 -3.45 7.44
N PRO A 434 11.35 -4.60 7.97
CA PRO A 434 12.01 -5.87 7.65
C PRO A 434 12.05 -6.08 6.14
N THR A 435 13.23 -6.34 5.57
CA THR A 435 13.47 -6.54 4.14
C THR A 435 13.64 -8.01 3.77
N GLY A 436 13.58 -8.91 4.73
CA GLY A 436 13.49 -10.35 4.52
C GLY A 436 12.07 -10.74 4.13
N ASN A 437 11.93 -11.36 2.99
CA ASN A 437 10.67 -11.92 2.51
C ASN A 437 10.78 -13.43 2.48
N PHE A 438 9.85 -14.10 3.14
CA PHE A 438 9.61 -15.52 3.01
C PHE A 438 8.25 -15.70 2.34
N LEU A 439 8.26 -16.23 1.14
CA LEU A 439 7.06 -16.47 0.37
C LEU A 439 6.85 -17.98 0.24
N ILE A 440 5.67 -18.45 0.63
CA ILE A 440 5.16 -19.76 0.27
C ILE A 440 3.87 -19.52 -0.48
N GLY A 441 3.78 -20.01 -1.69
CA GLY A 441 2.62 -19.82 -2.55
C GLY A 441 2.20 -21.10 -3.23
N GLY A 442 0.90 -21.20 -3.50
CA GLY A 442 0.33 -22.20 -4.36
C GLY A 442 -0.42 -21.54 -5.49
N ALA A 443 -0.27 -22.05 -6.70
CA ALA A 443 -1.06 -21.66 -7.84
C ALA A 443 -1.68 -22.88 -8.48
N PHE A 444 -2.81 -22.69 -9.16
CA PHE A 444 -3.43 -23.73 -9.95
C PHE A 444 -3.83 -23.15 -11.31
N SER A 445 -3.45 -23.84 -12.37
CA SER A 445 -3.92 -23.57 -13.71
C SER A 445 -4.24 -24.90 -14.43
N GLN A 446 -5.05 -24.83 -15.46
CA GLN A 446 -5.34 -26.02 -16.26
C GLN A 446 -4.09 -26.55 -16.95
N ALA A 447 -3.17 -25.67 -17.35
CA ALA A 447 -1.92 -26.03 -18.00
C ALA A 447 -0.92 -26.68 -17.04
N GLU A 448 -0.59 -25.99 -15.96
CA GLU A 448 0.50 -26.36 -15.05
C GLU A 448 0.04 -27.24 -13.89
N LYS A 449 -1.31 -27.43 -13.77
CA LYS A 449 -1.91 -28.09 -12.62
C LYS A 449 -1.56 -27.33 -11.33
N PHE A 450 -1.20 -28.03 -10.30
CA PHE A 450 -0.79 -27.42 -9.05
C PHE A 450 0.69 -27.03 -9.12
N THR A 451 0.98 -25.75 -8.84
CA THR A 451 2.32 -25.19 -8.72
C THR A 451 2.57 -24.78 -7.28
N PHE A 452 3.67 -25.22 -6.73
CA PHE A 452 4.16 -24.80 -5.42
C PHE A 452 5.38 -23.91 -5.61
N THR A 453 5.38 -22.74 -4.96
CA THR A 453 6.49 -21.79 -4.96
C THR A 453 6.91 -21.53 -3.53
N ALA A 454 8.20 -21.63 -3.27
CA ALA A 454 8.82 -21.16 -2.02
C ALA A 454 10.00 -20.27 -2.38
N SER A 455 10.07 -19.10 -1.78
CA SER A 455 11.16 -18.14 -2.01
C SER A 455 11.60 -17.53 -0.69
N ILE A 456 12.89 -17.47 -0.49
CA ILE A 456 13.52 -16.71 0.60
C ILE A 456 14.34 -15.63 -0.08
N GLN A 457 13.97 -14.38 0.14
CA GLN A 457 14.67 -13.25 -0.42
C GLN A 457 14.99 -12.24 0.67
N GLN A 458 16.24 -11.85 0.76
CA GLN A 458 16.70 -10.76 1.60
C GLN A 458 17.11 -9.59 0.71
N ALA A 459 16.24 -8.60 0.60
CA ALA A 459 16.60 -7.32 0.02
C ALA A 459 17.43 -6.51 1.04
N ASN A 460 18.28 -5.63 0.55
CA ASN A 460 19.18 -4.84 1.41
C ASN A 460 20.03 -5.72 2.37
N PHE A 461 20.62 -6.78 1.83
CA PHE A 461 21.41 -7.71 2.62
C PHE A 461 22.55 -6.99 3.36
N ALA A 462 22.59 -7.13 4.69
CA ALA A 462 23.52 -6.45 5.59
C ALA A 462 23.58 -4.91 5.37
N GLY A 463 22.47 -4.29 5.00
CA GLY A 463 22.38 -2.84 4.78
C GLY A 463 23.08 -2.32 3.51
N SER A 464 23.59 -3.20 2.65
CA SER A 464 24.40 -2.85 1.47
C SER A 464 23.60 -2.47 0.24
N GLY A 465 22.27 -2.61 0.29
CA GLY A 465 21.39 -2.46 -0.88
C GLY A 465 21.41 -3.67 -1.83
N ASN A 466 22.19 -4.70 -1.55
CA ASN A 466 22.21 -5.92 -2.35
C ASN A 466 21.02 -6.80 -2.01
N THR A 467 20.52 -7.50 -3.02
CA THR A 467 19.46 -8.51 -2.83
C THR A 467 20.07 -9.90 -3.01
N VAL A 468 19.76 -10.81 -2.11
CA VAL A 468 20.13 -12.23 -2.17
C VAL A 468 18.87 -13.06 -2.08
N GLY A 469 18.72 -14.05 -2.93
CA GLY A 469 17.53 -14.89 -2.96
C GLY A 469 17.78 -16.35 -3.27
N ILE A 470 16.91 -17.20 -2.76
CA ILE A 470 16.79 -18.62 -3.13
C ILE A 470 15.34 -18.86 -3.50
N ASP A 471 15.13 -19.35 -4.71
CA ASP A 471 13.81 -19.63 -5.25
C ASP A 471 13.65 -21.11 -5.54
N LEU A 472 12.55 -21.68 -5.08
CA LEU A 472 12.08 -23.01 -5.39
C LEU A 472 10.70 -22.90 -6.05
N ASN A 473 10.60 -23.35 -7.28
CA ASN A 473 9.33 -23.48 -8.00
C ASN A 473 9.16 -24.90 -8.48
N THR A 474 8.04 -25.54 -8.16
CA THR A 474 7.74 -26.88 -8.60
C THR A 474 6.29 -27.01 -9.03
N SER A 475 6.09 -27.52 -10.23
CA SER A 475 4.78 -27.86 -10.79
C SER A 475 4.77 -29.31 -11.26
N SER A 476 3.66 -29.75 -11.83
CA SER A 476 3.56 -31.11 -12.38
C SER A 476 4.55 -31.39 -13.51
N TYR A 477 5.04 -30.36 -14.19
CA TYR A 477 5.91 -30.51 -15.35
C TYR A 477 7.30 -29.85 -15.18
N SER A 478 7.50 -28.98 -14.21
CA SER A 478 8.74 -28.23 -14.04
C SER A 478 9.14 -28.15 -12.58
N ARG A 479 10.44 -28.25 -12.34
CA ARG A 479 11.06 -27.96 -11.06
C ARG A 479 12.27 -27.05 -11.29
N THR A 480 12.30 -25.93 -10.60
CA THR A 480 13.42 -24.96 -10.66
C THR A 480 13.90 -24.67 -9.25
N ILE A 481 15.21 -24.72 -9.07
CA ILE A 481 15.90 -24.22 -7.87
C ILE A 481 16.90 -23.21 -8.38
N ALA A 482 16.85 -21.98 -7.86
CA ALA A 482 17.74 -20.90 -8.25
C ALA A 482 18.30 -20.18 -7.03
N PHE A 483 19.55 -19.80 -7.10
CA PHE A 483 20.19 -18.85 -6.19
C PHE A 483 20.49 -17.60 -7.01
N SER A 484 20.17 -16.44 -6.47
CA SER A 484 20.41 -15.15 -7.11
C SER A 484 21.01 -14.13 -6.15
N GLN A 485 21.89 -13.29 -6.69
CA GLN A 485 22.42 -12.12 -6.01
C GLN A 485 22.38 -10.95 -6.99
N THR A 486 21.85 -9.81 -6.56
CA THR A 486 21.83 -8.58 -7.36
C THR A 486 22.42 -7.43 -6.54
N ASN A 487 23.41 -6.77 -7.11
CA ASN A 487 23.94 -5.49 -6.68
C ASN A 487 23.37 -4.41 -7.62
N PRO A 488 22.43 -3.55 -7.20
CA PRO A 488 21.83 -2.55 -8.07
C PRO A 488 22.78 -1.40 -8.43
N TYR A 489 23.86 -1.22 -7.67
CA TYR A 489 24.92 -0.23 -7.91
C TYR A 489 26.29 -0.89 -7.82
N PHE A 490 26.63 -1.67 -8.83
CA PHE A 490 27.97 -2.23 -8.99
C PHE A 490 29.00 -1.13 -9.31
N THR A 491 28.56 -0.10 -10.03
CA THR A 491 29.31 1.15 -10.25
C THR A 491 28.53 2.32 -9.71
N ASP A 492 29.21 3.45 -9.43
CA ASP A 492 28.59 4.69 -8.93
C ASP A 492 27.59 5.28 -9.91
N ASP A 493 27.72 5.02 -11.19
CA ASP A 493 26.79 5.44 -12.26
C ASP A 493 25.48 4.62 -12.28
N GLY A 494 25.33 3.66 -11.36
CA GLY A 494 24.10 2.86 -11.25
C GLY A 494 24.04 1.66 -12.18
N VAL A 495 25.18 1.19 -12.70
CA VAL A 495 25.24 -0.10 -13.40
C VAL A 495 24.99 -1.20 -12.36
N SER A 496 23.96 -2.00 -12.59
CA SER A 496 23.68 -3.16 -11.74
C SER A 496 24.46 -4.39 -12.19
N GLN A 497 24.78 -5.27 -11.23
CA GLN A 497 25.34 -6.60 -11.49
C GLN A 497 24.42 -7.65 -10.86
N SER A 498 24.08 -8.67 -11.64
CA SER A 498 23.33 -9.82 -11.15
C SER A 498 24.06 -11.11 -11.43
N PHE A 499 24.08 -11.98 -10.45
CA PHE A 499 24.61 -13.33 -10.53
C PHE A 499 23.48 -14.33 -10.23
N GLU A 500 23.37 -15.37 -11.05
CA GLU A 500 22.37 -16.41 -10.90
C GLU A 500 22.99 -17.80 -11.13
N ILE A 501 22.66 -18.75 -10.28
CA ILE A 501 22.90 -20.18 -10.51
C ILE A 501 21.56 -20.88 -10.42
N TYR A 502 21.28 -21.79 -11.37
CA TYR A 502 20.02 -22.50 -11.41
C TYR A 502 20.15 -23.96 -11.80
N LEU A 503 19.22 -24.75 -11.24
CA LEU A 503 18.94 -26.13 -11.61
C LEU A 503 17.49 -26.21 -12.05
N ARG A 504 17.24 -26.56 -13.31
CA ARG A 504 15.88 -26.68 -13.85
C ARG A 504 15.67 -28.06 -14.44
N THR A 505 14.53 -28.66 -14.10
CA THR A 505 14.08 -29.92 -14.72
C THR A 505 12.70 -29.68 -15.31
N SER A 506 12.50 -30.02 -16.55
CA SER A 506 11.20 -29.97 -17.24
C SER A 506 10.81 -31.34 -17.70
N ASN A 507 9.53 -31.71 -17.44
CA ASN A 507 8.92 -32.96 -17.84
C ASN A 507 7.58 -32.66 -18.55
N PRO A 508 7.62 -32.38 -19.86
CA PRO A 508 6.48 -31.86 -20.62
C PRO A 508 5.25 -32.74 -20.83
N PRO A 509 5.24 -34.06 -20.58
CA PRO A 509 4.02 -34.87 -20.77
C PRO A 509 2.77 -34.25 -20.10
N ALA A 510 2.96 -33.57 -18.98
CA ALA A 510 1.87 -32.84 -18.29
C ALA A 510 1.28 -31.69 -19.10
N LEU A 511 1.98 -31.20 -20.12
CA LEU A 511 1.57 -30.09 -21.00
C LEU A 511 1.09 -30.56 -22.39
N ASN A 512 0.93 -31.89 -22.63
CA ASN A 512 0.59 -32.46 -23.93
C ASN A 512 1.63 -32.21 -25.04
N VAL A 513 2.91 -32.07 -24.69
CA VAL A 513 4.02 -31.82 -25.61
C VAL A 513 4.95 -33.02 -25.76
N GLY A 514 4.54 -34.21 -25.32
CA GLY A 514 5.24 -35.50 -25.48
C GLY A 514 6.08 -35.91 -24.28
N THR A 515 6.50 -37.19 -24.30
CA THR A 515 7.30 -37.81 -23.23
C THR A 515 8.79 -37.57 -23.47
N TYR A 516 9.37 -36.62 -22.72
CA TYR A 516 10.82 -36.41 -22.66
C TYR A 516 11.13 -35.65 -21.39
N LYS A 517 12.39 -35.62 -20.99
CA LYS A 517 12.82 -34.86 -19.81
C LYS A 517 14.02 -34.01 -20.15
N VAL A 518 13.97 -32.76 -19.76
CA VAL A 518 15.06 -31.79 -19.93
C VAL A 518 15.58 -31.38 -18.57
N LYS A 519 16.88 -31.55 -18.36
CA LYS A 519 17.60 -31.05 -17.19
C LYS A 519 18.56 -29.97 -17.63
N GLN A 520 18.47 -28.80 -17.01
CA GLN A 520 19.36 -27.67 -17.26
C GLN A 520 20.06 -27.27 -15.96
N THR A 521 21.36 -27.13 -16.02
CA THR A 521 22.19 -26.59 -14.95
C THR A 521 22.98 -25.45 -15.52
N GLY A 522 22.90 -24.27 -14.92
CA GLY A 522 23.58 -23.12 -15.49
C GLY A 522 23.88 -22.05 -14.46
N GLY A 523 24.71 -21.11 -14.88
CA GLY A 523 25.00 -19.88 -14.17
C GLY A 523 25.12 -18.73 -15.15
N ARG A 524 24.81 -17.53 -14.68
CA ARG A 524 24.81 -16.30 -15.48
C ARG A 524 25.31 -15.14 -14.64
N ILE A 525 26.08 -14.27 -15.27
CA ILE A 525 26.40 -12.93 -14.78
C ILE A 525 25.84 -11.93 -15.78
N SER A 526 25.12 -10.93 -15.29
CA SER A 526 24.55 -9.89 -16.12
C SER A 526 24.77 -8.51 -15.52
N TYR A 527 24.93 -7.51 -16.38
CA TYR A 527 25.08 -6.11 -16.03
C TYR A 527 23.95 -5.31 -16.64
N GLY A 528 23.27 -4.50 -15.82
CA GLY A 528 22.18 -3.62 -16.24
C GLY A 528 22.64 -2.18 -16.25
N VAL A 529 22.57 -1.54 -17.41
CA VAL A 529 22.96 -0.14 -17.62
C VAL A 529 21.67 0.70 -17.76
N PRO A 530 21.34 1.59 -16.80
CA PRO A 530 20.20 2.48 -16.93
C PRO A 530 20.49 3.60 -17.91
N PHE A 531 19.65 3.76 -18.94
CA PHE A 531 19.72 4.87 -19.90
C PHE A 531 18.82 6.03 -19.50
N SER A 532 17.72 5.73 -18.83
CA SER A 532 16.77 6.70 -18.27
C SER A 532 16.11 6.14 -17.02
N GLU A 533 15.24 6.90 -16.38
CA GLU A 533 14.45 6.42 -15.23
C GLU A 533 13.52 5.25 -15.55
N SER A 534 13.21 5.03 -16.82
CA SER A 534 12.29 3.99 -17.29
C SER A 534 12.93 2.93 -18.18
N ASP A 535 14.17 3.14 -18.62
CA ASP A 535 14.83 2.30 -19.62
C ASP A 535 16.13 1.72 -19.09
N THR A 536 16.28 0.41 -19.17
CA THR A 536 17.49 -0.30 -18.77
C THR A 536 17.88 -1.30 -19.86
N VAL A 537 19.17 -1.34 -20.19
CA VAL A 537 19.76 -2.36 -21.07
C VAL A 537 20.61 -3.31 -20.24
N PHE A 538 20.45 -4.59 -20.48
CA PHE A 538 21.18 -5.64 -19.80
C PHE A 538 22.09 -6.37 -20.77
N PHE A 539 23.31 -6.68 -20.34
CA PHE A 539 24.23 -7.55 -21.02
C PHE A 539 24.64 -8.68 -20.10
N GLY A 540 24.65 -9.89 -20.58
CA GLY A 540 25.00 -11.06 -19.76
C GLY A 540 25.77 -12.11 -20.51
N ILE A 541 26.55 -12.86 -19.73
CA ILE A 541 27.23 -14.07 -20.18
C ILE A 541 26.82 -15.21 -19.26
N GLY A 542 26.58 -16.38 -19.84
CA GLY A 542 26.15 -17.57 -19.10
C GLY A 542 26.94 -18.80 -19.51
N VAL A 543 26.84 -19.82 -18.68
CA VAL A 543 27.21 -21.19 -18.96
C VAL A 543 26.01 -22.08 -18.67
N GLU A 544 25.63 -22.93 -19.59
CA GLU A 544 24.46 -23.80 -19.44
C GLU A 544 24.79 -25.20 -19.93
N ARG A 545 24.50 -26.19 -19.12
CA ARG A 545 24.52 -27.60 -19.50
C ARG A 545 23.12 -28.14 -19.57
N THR A 546 22.72 -28.62 -20.75
CA THR A 546 21.39 -29.18 -20.99
C THR A 546 21.51 -30.66 -21.29
N SER A 547 20.76 -31.50 -20.56
CA SER A 547 20.64 -32.94 -20.80
C SER A 547 19.18 -33.25 -21.14
N ILE A 548 18.98 -33.95 -22.27
CA ILE A 548 17.69 -34.40 -22.74
C ILE A 548 17.65 -35.92 -22.64
N GLU A 549 16.67 -36.42 -21.89
CA GLU A 549 16.38 -37.85 -21.77
C GLU A 549 15.14 -38.17 -22.64
N THR A 550 15.25 -39.14 -23.52
CA THR A 550 14.18 -39.58 -24.42
C THR A 550 13.89 -41.09 -24.25
N ASP A 551 12.67 -41.47 -24.56
CA ASP A 551 12.17 -42.84 -24.60
C ASP A 551 11.54 -43.11 -25.98
N PRO A 552 11.13 -44.38 -26.28
CA PRO A 552 10.55 -44.73 -27.60
C PRO A 552 9.25 -43.98 -27.94
N SER A 553 8.56 -43.41 -26.94
CA SER A 553 7.33 -42.62 -27.12
C SER A 553 7.61 -41.12 -27.26
N SER A 554 8.87 -40.72 -27.17
CA SER A 554 9.26 -39.33 -27.32
C SER A 554 8.96 -38.81 -28.72
N PRO A 555 8.61 -37.46 -28.84
CA PRO A 555 8.37 -36.90 -30.17
C PRO A 555 9.58 -37.06 -31.10
N THR A 556 9.31 -37.36 -32.35
CA THR A 556 10.33 -37.67 -33.36
C THR A 556 11.47 -36.64 -33.44
N ARG A 557 11.15 -35.37 -33.25
CA ARG A 557 12.12 -34.29 -33.27
C ARG A 557 13.14 -34.38 -32.13
N PHE A 558 12.71 -34.80 -30.92
CA PHE A 558 13.61 -35.06 -29.80
C PHE A 558 14.44 -36.30 -29.99
N LEU A 559 13.86 -37.36 -30.55
CA LEU A 559 14.62 -38.56 -30.95
C LEU A 559 15.71 -38.21 -31.96
N ASN A 560 15.37 -37.43 -33.00
CA ASN A 560 16.33 -36.99 -34.01
C ASN A 560 17.44 -36.16 -33.41
N TYR A 561 17.12 -35.25 -32.49
CA TYR A 561 18.12 -34.45 -31.77
C TYR A 561 19.09 -35.33 -30.97
N VAL A 562 18.56 -36.31 -30.22
CA VAL A 562 19.40 -37.28 -29.49
C VAL A 562 20.25 -38.11 -30.44
N THR A 563 19.70 -38.59 -31.57
CA THR A 563 20.49 -39.27 -32.63
C THR A 563 21.64 -38.41 -33.16
N GLN A 564 21.35 -37.12 -33.43
CA GLN A 564 22.35 -36.17 -33.95
C GLN A 564 23.50 -35.91 -32.96
N VAL A 565 23.18 -35.75 -31.68
CA VAL A 565 24.16 -35.45 -30.63
C VAL A 565 24.95 -36.69 -30.20
N THR A 566 24.30 -37.85 -30.10
CA THR A 566 24.93 -39.05 -29.54
C THR A 566 25.36 -40.10 -30.56
N GLY A 567 24.86 -40.01 -31.81
CA GLY A 567 25.06 -41.01 -32.85
C GLY A 567 24.22 -42.27 -32.64
N ILE A 568 23.32 -42.35 -31.64
CA ILE A 568 22.46 -43.49 -31.37
C ILE A 568 21.32 -43.51 -32.39
N PRO A 569 21.20 -44.50 -33.29
CA PRO A 569 20.20 -44.48 -34.37
C PRO A 569 18.74 -44.47 -33.90
N SER A 570 18.46 -45.07 -32.75
CA SER A 570 17.10 -45.09 -32.18
C SER A 570 16.68 -43.75 -31.64
N GLY A 571 17.62 -42.85 -31.36
CA GLY A 571 17.34 -41.60 -30.64
C GLY A 571 16.85 -41.78 -29.20
N VAL A 572 16.89 -42.97 -28.67
CA VAL A 572 16.49 -43.29 -27.29
C VAL A 572 17.71 -43.26 -26.39
N GLY A 573 17.70 -42.39 -25.39
CA GLY A 573 18.83 -42.22 -24.49
C GLY A 573 18.97 -40.81 -23.97
N THR A 574 20.17 -40.44 -23.54
CA THR A 574 20.47 -39.12 -22.99
C THR A 574 21.45 -38.37 -23.86
N ALA A 575 21.08 -37.23 -24.40
CA ALA A 575 21.96 -36.27 -25.06
C ALA A 575 22.31 -35.11 -24.12
N THR A 576 23.60 -34.78 -24.02
CA THR A 576 24.06 -33.65 -23.20
C THR A 576 24.81 -32.66 -24.05
N THR A 577 24.48 -31.38 -23.94
CA THR A 577 25.08 -30.28 -24.64
C THR A 577 25.44 -29.13 -23.70
N ASN A 578 26.52 -28.43 -24.01
CA ASN A 578 27.00 -27.26 -23.30
C ASN A 578 26.81 -26.03 -24.19
N ALA A 579 26.30 -24.95 -23.62
CA ALA A 579 26.09 -23.67 -24.27
C ALA A 579 26.73 -22.54 -23.47
N PHE A 580 27.16 -21.51 -24.18
CA PHE A 580 27.75 -20.30 -23.59
C PHE A 580 26.99 -19.07 -24.07
N PRO A 581 25.74 -18.89 -23.61
CA PRO A 581 24.88 -17.85 -24.12
C PRO A 581 25.37 -16.45 -23.74
N LEU A 582 25.50 -15.58 -24.73
CA LEU A 582 25.60 -14.14 -24.59
C LEU A 582 24.18 -13.57 -24.66
N THR A 583 23.82 -12.71 -23.73
CA THR A 583 22.51 -12.11 -23.70
C THR A 583 22.57 -10.59 -23.76
N ALA A 584 21.68 -9.98 -24.56
CA ALA A 584 21.44 -8.56 -24.56
C ALA A 584 19.93 -8.35 -24.39
N ALA A 585 19.51 -7.55 -23.44
CA ALA A 585 18.11 -7.28 -23.20
C ALA A 585 17.88 -5.79 -22.97
N TRP A 586 16.71 -5.32 -23.38
CA TRP A 586 16.23 -3.98 -23.10
C TRP A 586 14.84 -4.08 -22.46
N GLY A 587 14.58 -3.26 -21.44
CA GLY A 587 13.30 -3.17 -20.79
C GLY A 587 12.90 -1.73 -20.54
N ARG A 588 11.60 -1.46 -20.77
CA ARG A 588 10.97 -0.19 -20.47
C ARG A 588 9.62 -0.42 -19.81
N ASP A 589 9.39 0.18 -18.64
CA ASP A 589 8.11 0.11 -17.94
C ASP A 589 7.65 1.51 -17.49
N THR A 590 6.55 1.97 -18.09
CA THR A 590 5.91 3.26 -17.79
C THR A 590 4.47 3.09 -17.34
N ARG A 591 4.09 1.88 -16.91
CA ARG A 591 2.73 1.59 -16.43
C ARG A 591 2.48 2.28 -15.09
N ASP A 592 1.24 2.72 -14.90
CA ASP A 592 0.76 3.30 -13.64
C ASP A 592 0.66 2.26 -12.51
N SER A 593 0.53 0.98 -12.84
CA SER A 593 0.49 -0.14 -11.89
C SER A 593 1.03 -1.41 -12.56
N ALA A 594 1.79 -2.21 -11.82
CA ALA A 594 2.27 -3.50 -12.30
C ALA A 594 1.16 -4.56 -12.36
N ILE A 595 0.19 -4.50 -11.43
CA ILE A 595 -0.86 -5.53 -11.26
C ILE A 595 -2.15 -5.15 -11.98
N THR A 596 -2.55 -3.87 -11.91
CA THR A 596 -3.81 -3.37 -12.50
C THR A 596 -3.57 -2.16 -13.38
N PRO A 597 -2.75 -2.28 -14.43
CA PRO A 597 -2.42 -1.14 -15.27
C PRO A 597 -3.64 -0.58 -15.99
N THR A 598 -3.70 0.75 -16.06
CA THR A 598 -4.73 1.47 -16.80
C THR A 598 -4.14 2.42 -17.83
N LEU A 599 -2.90 2.84 -17.62
CA LEU A 599 -2.17 3.76 -18.48
C LEU A 599 -0.71 3.32 -18.58
N GLY A 600 -0.09 3.57 -19.72
CA GLY A 600 1.35 3.37 -19.93
C GLY A 600 1.70 2.19 -20.81
N ARG A 601 2.98 1.85 -20.84
CA ARG A 601 3.54 0.81 -21.72
C ARG A 601 4.55 -0.03 -20.96
N TYR A 602 4.58 -1.31 -21.29
CA TYR A 602 5.66 -2.24 -20.95
C TYR A 602 6.26 -2.78 -22.23
N GLN A 603 7.56 -2.69 -22.38
CA GLN A 603 8.29 -3.19 -23.55
C GLN A 603 9.50 -3.97 -23.08
N ARG A 604 9.76 -5.09 -23.70
CA ARG A 604 10.92 -5.93 -23.44
C ARG A 604 11.43 -6.52 -24.74
N ALA A 605 12.72 -6.36 -24.99
CA ALA A 605 13.43 -7.07 -26.04
C ALA A 605 14.55 -7.89 -25.40
N ASN A 606 14.76 -9.12 -25.85
CA ASN A 606 15.83 -9.99 -25.38
C ASN A 606 16.44 -10.73 -26.57
N LEU A 607 17.75 -10.70 -26.69
CA LEU A 607 18.54 -11.43 -27.66
C LEU A 607 19.47 -12.36 -26.90
N GLU A 608 19.46 -13.63 -27.25
CA GLU A 608 20.36 -14.67 -26.75
C GLU A 608 21.15 -15.25 -27.94
N LEU A 609 22.46 -15.30 -27.79
CA LEU A 609 23.38 -15.80 -28.81
C LEU A 609 24.27 -16.89 -28.21
N ASP A 610 24.33 -18.06 -28.81
CA ASP A 610 25.32 -19.11 -28.50
C ASP A 610 26.15 -19.38 -29.74
N LEU A 611 27.41 -18.95 -29.70
CA LEU A 611 28.33 -19.03 -30.84
C LEU A 611 29.43 -20.10 -30.66
N VAL A 612 29.70 -20.47 -29.42
CA VAL A 612 30.90 -21.29 -29.06
C VAL A 612 30.50 -22.67 -28.56
N GLY A 613 29.27 -22.85 -28.05
CA GLY A 613 28.79 -24.10 -27.48
C GLY A 613 28.62 -25.23 -28.48
N ASP A 614 28.14 -26.37 -27.98
CA ASP A 614 27.73 -27.54 -28.77
C ASP A 614 26.52 -27.21 -29.65
N THR A 615 25.70 -26.25 -29.20
CA THR A 615 24.55 -25.70 -29.92
C THR A 615 24.89 -24.26 -30.36
N LYS A 616 24.69 -23.97 -31.65
CA LYS A 616 24.94 -22.64 -32.18
C LYS A 616 23.64 -22.05 -32.70
N TYR A 617 23.13 -21.00 -32.01
CA TYR A 617 21.84 -20.41 -32.33
C TYR A 617 21.78 -18.95 -31.91
N TYR A 618 20.78 -18.27 -32.43
CA TYR A 618 20.27 -17.03 -31.84
C TYR A 618 18.77 -17.11 -31.57
N ARG A 619 18.36 -16.39 -30.56
CA ARG A 619 16.98 -16.33 -30.10
C ARG A 619 16.64 -14.90 -29.71
N ALA A 620 15.65 -14.34 -30.39
CA ALA A 620 15.14 -12.99 -30.13
C ALA A 620 13.70 -13.09 -29.61
N VAL A 621 13.40 -12.32 -28.59
CA VAL A 621 12.07 -12.23 -27.96
C VAL A 621 11.70 -10.78 -27.83
N TYR A 622 10.55 -10.38 -28.35
CA TYR A 622 10.02 -9.04 -28.17
C TYR A 622 8.60 -9.11 -27.62
N GLU A 623 8.36 -8.39 -26.53
CA GLU A 623 7.06 -8.24 -25.89
C GLU A 623 6.71 -6.77 -25.76
N GLN A 624 5.49 -6.42 -26.11
CA GLN A 624 4.93 -5.08 -25.90
C GLN A 624 3.54 -5.19 -25.28
N GLN A 625 3.31 -4.38 -24.25
CA GLN A 625 1.98 -4.15 -23.68
C GLN A 625 1.70 -2.65 -23.72
N TRP A 626 0.48 -2.29 -24.06
CA TRP A 626 0.02 -0.91 -24.09
C TRP A 626 -1.34 -0.80 -23.44
N TYR A 627 -1.44 0.11 -22.48
CA TYR A 627 -2.66 0.40 -21.72
C TYR A 627 -3.08 1.82 -22.00
N LYS A 628 -4.34 2.01 -22.41
CA LYS A 628 -4.91 3.31 -22.70
C LYS A 628 -6.32 3.41 -22.12
N PRO A 629 -6.61 4.36 -21.22
CA PRO A 629 -7.97 4.62 -20.78
C PRO A 629 -8.75 5.23 -21.95
N LEU A 630 -9.84 4.59 -22.35
CA LEU A 630 -10.78 5.10 -23.35
C LEU A 630 -11.80 6.01 -22.68
N THR A 631 -12.19 5.67 -21.47
CA THR A 631 -13.04 6.47 -20.58
C THR A 631 -12.50 6.33 -19.16
N SER A 632 -13.09 7.06 -18.19
CA SER A 632 -12.76 6.87 -16.76
C SER A 632 -12.97 5.43 -16.25
N LYS A 633 -13.82 4.64 -16.93
CA LYS A 633 -14.20 3.27 -16.55
C LYS A 633 -13.65 2.19 -17.49
N ILE A 634 -13.27 2.51 -18.71
CA ILE A 634 -12.87 1.52 -19.72
C ILE A 634 -11.40 1.69 -20.08
N THR A 635 -10.64 0.62 -19.97
CA THR A 635 -9.23 0.55 -20.37
C THR A 635 -9.07 -0.40 -21.56
N LEU A 636 -8.43 0.06 -22.61
CA LEU A 636 -7.95 -0.78 -23.71
C LEU A 636 -6.56 -1.28 -23.35
N ALA A 637 -6.39 -2.61 -23.33
CA ALA A 637 -5.11 -3.27 -23.17
C ALA A 637 -4.75 -4.02 -24.47
N LEU A 638 -3.61 -3.72 -25.04
CA LEU A 638 -3.05 -4.42 -26.19
C LEU A 638 -1.75 -5.09 -25.78
N LYS A 639 -1.61 -6.38 -26.11
CA LYS A 639 -0.38 -7.16 -25.89
C LYS A 639 0.06 -7.78 -27.21
N GLY A 640 1.36 -7.72 -27.50
CA GLY A 640 1.96 -8.38 -28.66
C GLY A 640 3.25 -9.09 -28.25
N GLU A 641 3.45 -10.30 -28.74
CA GLU A 641 4.67 -11.08 -28.60
C GLU A 641 5.15 -11.54 -29.98
N LEU A 642 6.42 -11.29 -30.26
CA LEU A 642 7.10 -11.75 -31.47
C LEU A 642 8.43 -12.39 -31.04
N ASP A 643 8.52 -13.69 -31.21
CA ASP A 643 9.71 -14.45 -30.86
C ASP A 643 10.25 -15.17 -32.09
N TYR A 644 11.55 -15.19 -32.19
CA TYR A 644 12.23 -15.81 -33.33
C TYR A 644 13.51 -16.53 -32.85
N GLY A 645 13.70 -17.75 -33.29
CA GLY A 645 14.90 -18.54 -33.05
C GLY A 645 15.39 -19.16 -34.35
N HIS A 646 16.70 -19.27 -34.47
CA HIS A 646 17.35 -19.88 -35.65
C HIS A 646 18.72 -20.46 -35.31
N GLY A 647 19.03 -21.60 -35.89
CA GLY A 647 20.35 -22.20 -35.78
C GLY A 647 21.39 -21.47 -36.63
N ILE A 648 22.65 -21.45 -36.21
CA ILE A 648 23.75 -20.77 -36.90
C ILE A 648 24.60 -21.77 -37.65
N GLY A 649 24.87 -21.49 -38.94
CA GLY A 649 25.68 -22.33 -39.81
C GLY A 649 24.97 -23.64 -40.19
N LYS A 650 25.49 -24.77 -39.73
CA LYS A 650 24.91 -26.12 -39.96
C LYS A 650 24.12 -26.62 -38.75
N SER A 651 24.05 -25.85 -37.63
CA SER A 651 23.33 -26.24 -36.45
C SER A 651 21.84 -25.93 -36.62
N GLU A 652 21.00 -26.84 -36.24
CA GLU A 652 19.56 -26.60 -36.12
C GLU A 652 19.24 -25.83 -34.83
N TYR A 653 18.13 -25.11 -34.80
CA TYR A 653 17.66 -24.46 -33.59
C TYR A 653 17.32 -25.50 -32.51
N PRO A 654 17.86 -25.38 -31.29
CA PRO A 654 17.71 -26.40 -30.26
C PRO A 654 16.26 -26.62 -29.90
N VAL A 655 15.78 -27.88 -29.99
CA VAL A 655 14.37 -28.24 -29.77
C VAL A 655 13.86 -27.85 -28.39
N PHE A 656 14.73 -27.84 -27.37
CA PHE A 656 14.41 -27.46 -25.99
C PHE A 656 14.32 -25.94 -25.77
N LYS A 657 14.65 -25.13 -26.78
CA LYS A 657 14.47 -23.67 -26.80
C LYS A 657 13.19 -23.27 -27.57
N ASN A 658 12.42 -24.22 -28.12
CA ASN A 658 11.20 -23.96 -28.88
C ASN A 658 10.18 -23.14 -28.09
N PHE A 659 9.45 -22.32 -28.82
CA PHE A 659 8.31 -21.56 -28.31
C PHE A 659 7.03 -22.39 -28.43
N TYR A 660 6.11 -22.18 -27.51
CA TYR A 660 4.78 -22.79 -27.48
C TYR A 660 3.71 -21.72 -27.38
N GLY A 661 2.48 -22.05 -27.79
CA GLY A 661 1.34 -21.12 -27.72
C GLY A 661 0.03 -21.87 -27.57
N GLY A 662 -1.03 -21.14 -27.24
CA GLY A 662 -2.33 -21.62 -26.83
C GLY A 662 -2.52 -21.51 -25.32
N GLY A 663 -3.75 -21.41 -24.86
CA GLY A 663 -4.09 -21.27 -23.47
C GLY A 663 -4.16 -19.82 -22.95
N ILE A 664 -4.41 -19.72 -21.65
CA ILE A 664 -4.48 -18.43 -20.95
C ILE A 664 -3.11 -17.73 -21.01
N GLY A 665 -3.10 -16.44 -21.32
CA GLY A 665 -1.85 -15.69 -21.53
C GLY A 665 -1.29 -15.74 -22.95
N SER A 666 -1.84 -16.58 -23.84
CA SER A 666 -1.47 -16.68 -25.24
C SER A 666 -2.74 -16.54 -26.13
N VAL A 667 -3.22 -17.59 -26.77
CA VAL A 667 -4.47 -17.58 -27.55
C VAL A 667 -5.50 -18.43 -26.80
N ARG A 668 -6.41 -17.76 -26.10
CA ARG A 668 -7.46 -18.42 -25.30
C ARG A 668 -8.45 -19.18 -26.20
N GLY A 669 -9.05 -20.24 -25.65
CA GLY A 669 -9.97 -21.11 -26.42
C GLY A 669 -9.29 -22.29 -27.10
N TYR A 670 -7.97 -22.26 -27.21
CA TYR A 670 -7.13 -23.37 -27.60
C TYR A 670 -6.43 -23.96 -26.35
N LEU A 671 -6.24 -25.27 -26.36
CA LEU A 671 -5.56 -25.97 -25.26
C LEU A 671 -4.15 -25.38 -25.06
N SER A 672 -3.70 -25.32 -23.81
CA SER A 672 -2.36 -24.82 -23.50
C SER A 672 -1.28 -25.55 -24.28
N SER A 673 -0.32 -24.79 -24.84
CA SER A 673 0.82 -25.29 -25.63
C SER A 673 0.47 -26.09 -26.88
N SER A 674 -0.77 -26.04 -27.37
CA SER A 674 -1.24 -26.92 -28.47
C SER A 674 -1.20 -26.27 -29.86
N LEU A 675 -0.83 -24.98 -29.98
CA LEU A 675 -0.74 -24.32 -31.27
C LEU A 675 0.53 -24.72 -32.01
N GLY A 676 0.43 -24.82 -33.34
CA GLY A 676 1.53 -25.14 -34.21
C GLY A 676 1.46 -26.54 -34.79
N VAL A 677 2.60 -27.09 -35.16
CA VAL A 677 2.71 -28.44 -35.75
C VAL A 677 2.69 -29.49 -34.64
N VAL A 678 1.94 -30.56 -34.85
CA VAL A 678 1.92 -31.72 -33.99
C VAL A 678 2.65 -32.88 -34.66
N ASP A 679 3.19 -33.80 -33.88
CA ASP A 679 3.81 -35.01 -34.39
C ASP A 679 2.79 -36.11 -34.71
N ARG A 680 3.28 -37.30 -35.08
CA ARG A 680 2.46 -38.50 -35.38
C ARG A 680 1.65 -39.00 -34.19
N PHE A 681 2.02 -38.62 -32.96
CA PHE A 681 1.30 -38.98 -31.73
C PHE A 681 0.32 -37.90 -31.32
N GLY A 682 0.24 -36.77 -32.04
CA GLY A 682 -0.58 -35.61 -31.72
C GLY A 682 0.02 -34.70 -30.69
N ASP A 683 1.29 -34.85 -30.35
CA ASP A 683 2.00 -33.98 -29.41
C ASP A 683 2.49 -32.71 -30.09
N ALA A 684 2.32 -31.58 -29.40
CA ALA A 684 2.77 -30.29 -29.94
C ALA A 684 4.31 -30.18 -29.93
N LEU A 685 4.86 -29.90 -31.08
CA LEU A 685 6.32 -29.80 -31.27
C LEU A 685 6.87 -28.42 -30.89
N GLY A 686 6.00 -27.45 -30.65
CA GLY A 686 6.42 -26.05 -30.55
C GLY A 686 7.03 -25.55 -31.87
N GLY A 687 7.80 -24.47 -31.82
CA GLY A 687 8.47 -23.94 -33.02
C GLY A 687 9.51 -22.88 -32.72
N ALA A 688 10.23 -22.48 -33.75
CA ALA A 688 11.27 -21.47 -33.64
C ALA A 688 10.72 -20.04 -33.76
N THR A 689 9.48 -19.87 -34.24
CA THR A 689 8.84 -18.55 -34.35
C THR A 689 7.47 -18.56 -33.69
N ARG A 690 7.20 -17.56 -32.83
CA ARG A 690 5.93 -17.35 -32.17
C ARG A 690 5.43 -15.94 -32.43
N VAL A 691 4.15 -15.84 -32.85
CA VAL A 691 3.46 -14.57 -33.06
C VAL A 691 2.18 -14.63 -32.25
N ILE A 692 2.02 -13.75 -31.28
CA ILE A 692 0.82 -13.62 -30.43
C ILE A 692 0.37 -12.16 -30.40
N GLY A 693 -0.92 -11.94 -30.47
CA GLY A 693 -1.55 -10.64 -30.29
C GLY A 693 -2.83 -10.78 -29.46
N ASN A 694 -2.98 -9.95 -28.45
CA ASN A 694 -4.14 -9.92 -27.58
C ASN A 694 -4.68 -8.49 -27.51
N ALA A 695 -5.99 -8.33 -27.60
CA ALA A 695 -6.70 -7.09 -27.33
C ALA A 695 -7.76 -7.32 -26.29
N GLU A 696 -7.76 -6.53 -25.21
CA GLU A 696 -8.73 -6.62 -24.13
C GLU A 696 -9.35 -5.25 -23.86
N LEU A 697 -10.68 -5.21 -23.70
CA LEU A 697 -11.41 -4.08 -23.14
C LEU A 697 -11.76 -4.41 -21.70
N GLN A 698 -11.09 -3.77 -20.75
CA GLN A 698 -11.22 -4.01 -19.32
C GLN A 698 -12.16 -2.98 -18.70
N MET A 699 -13.08 -3.45 -17.86
CA MET A 699 -14.09 -2.62 -17.20
C MET A 699 -14.23 -3.05 -15.73
N PRO A 700 -14.48 -2.10 -14.80
CA PRO A 700 -14.79 -2.46 -13.42
C PRO A 700 -16.10 -3.26 -13.38
N PHE A 701 -16.22 -4.14 -12.41
CA PHE A 701 -17.44 -4.93 -12.27
C PHE A 701 -18.62 -4.03 -11.84
N PRO A 702 -19.82 -4.20 -12.41
CA PRO A 702 -20.98 -3.39 -12.05
C PRO A 702 -21.26 -3.48 -10.54
N GLY A 703 -21.37 -2.35 -9.84
CA GLY A 703 -21.62 -2.29 -8.41
C GLY A 703 -20.37 -2.37 -7.52
N GLY A 704 -19.16 -2.50 -8.10
CA GLY A 704 -17.91 -2.57 -7.34
C GLY A 704 -17.34 -1.22 -6.87
N GLY A 705 -18.01 -0.10 -7.17
CA GLY A 705 -17.52 1.24 -6.83
C GLY A 705 -16.19 1.60 -7.56
N PRO A 706 -15.33 2.45 -6.96
CA PRO A 706 -14.03 2.81 -7.51
C PRO A 706 -12.99 1.68 -7.43
N ASP A 707 -13.29 0.61 -6.70
CA ASP A 707 -12.40 -0.54 -6.56
C ASP A 707 -12.24 -1.28 -7.88
N ARG A 708 -11.00 -1.39 -8.35
CA ARG A 708 -10.63 -2.08 -9.59
C ARG A 708 -10.09 -3.48 -9.37
N SER A 709 -10.18 -4.01 -8.17
CA SER A 709 -9.72 -5.37 -7.84
C SER A 709 -10.51 -6.45 -8.56
N LEU A 710 -11.82 -6.20 -8.81
CA LEU A 710 -12.70 -7.07 -9.57
C LEU A 710 -13.09 -6.40 -10.89
N ARG A 711 -12.72 -7.02 -12.01
CA ARG A 711 -12.93 -6.50 -13.37
C ARG A 711 -13.46 -7.59 -14.27
N TRP A 712 -14.28 -7.23 -15.21
CA TRP A 712 -14.60 -8.05 -16.35
C TRP A 712 -13.94 -7.51 -17.60
N PHE A 713 -13.74 -8.34 -18.59
CA PHE A 713 -13.12 -7.94 -19.84
C PHE A 713 -13.68 -8.71 -21.03
N GLY A 714 -13.82 -8.01 -22.14
CA GLY A 714 -13.99 -8.62 -23.44
C GLY A 714 -12.65 -8.70 -24.16
N PHE A 715 -12.38 -9.78 -24.89
CA PHE A 715 -11.10 -9.95 -25.55
C PHE A 715 -11.18 -10.54 -26.94
N MET A 716 -10.13 -10.29 -27.73
CA MET A 716 -9.82 -10.96 -28.98
C MET A 716 -8.34 -11.32 -28.99
N ASP A 717 -8.05 -12.58 -29.23
CA ASP A 717 -6.69 -13.11 -29.29
C ASP A 717 -6.41 -13.64 -30.69
N GLY A 718 -5.15 -13.52 -31.14
CA GLY A 718 -4.68 -14.10 -32.37
C GLY A 718 -3.24 -14.58 -32.24
N GLY A 719 -2.89 -15.69 -32.87
CA GLY A 719 -1.52 -16.15 -32.85
C GLY A 719 -1.30 -17.50 -33.54
N GLN A 720 -0.01 -17.82 -33.71
CA GLN A 720 0.46 -19.08 -34.28
C GLN A 720 1.93 -19.33 -33.94
N ILE A 721 2.32 -20.59 -34.01
CA ILE A 721 3.69 -21.09 -33.84
C ILE A 721 4.15 -21.69 -35.17
N TYR A 722 5.33 -21.29 -35.62
CA TYR A 722 5.92 -21.72 -36.86
C TYR A 722 7.25 -22.44 -36.63
N GLN A 723 7.53 -23.45 -37.47
CA GLN A 723 8.78 -24.18 -37.42
C GLN A 723 9.94 -23.32 -37.96
N GLU A 724 11.16 -23.71 -37.65
CA GLU A 724 12.36 -23.08 -38.23
C GLU A 724 12.31 -23.07 -39.77
N GLY A 725 12.56 -21.90 -40.38
CA GLY A 725 12.49 -21.71 -41.81
C GLY A 725 11.10 -21.61 -42.43
N GLN A 726 10.05 -21.84 -41.65
CA GLN A 726 8.65 -21.67 -42.11
C GLN A 726 8.31 -20.17 -42.21
N LYS A 727 7.73 -19.77 -43.35
CA LYS A 727 7.25 -18.37 -43.51
C LYS A 727 6.00 -18.13 -42.70
N ILE A 728 5.92 -16.97 -42.07
CA ILE A 728 4.72 -16.49 -41.38
C ILE A 728 3.63 -16.23 -42.41
N ARG A 729 2.47 -16.86 -42.26
CA ARG A 729 1.30 -16.71 -43.12
C ARG A 729 0.09 -16.31 -42.30
N ALA A 730 -0.50 -15.17 -42.66
CA ALA A 730 -1.67 -14.61 -41.94
C ALA A 730 -2.89 -15.55 -41.90
N ASN A 731 -3.08 -16.38 -42.93
CA ASN A 731 -4.18 -17.37 -43.04
C ASN A 731 -3.99 -18.59 -42.15
N GLU A 732 -2.80 -18.76 -41.53
CA GLU A 732 -2.51 -19.82 -40.57
C GLU A 732 -2.74 -19.37 -39.12
N LEU A 733 -2.86 -18.08 -38.88
CA LEU A 733 -3.14 -17.54 -37.54
C LEU A 733 -4.48 -18.09 -37.03
N ARG A 734 -4.49 -18.46 -35.75
CA ARG A 734 -5.68 -18.84 -35.02
C ARG A 734 -6.21 -17.63 -34.26
N PHE A 735 -7.52 -17.44 -34.34
CA PHE A 735 -8.21 -16.33 -33.67
C PHE A 735 -9.26 -16.87 -32.71
N SER A 736 -9.42 -16.19 -31.61
CA SER A 736 -10.51 -16.40 -30.66
C SER A 736 -11.02 -15.10 -30.10
N ALA A 737 -12.27 -15.09 -29.65
CA ALA A 737 -12.87 -13.97 -28.94
C ALA A 737 -13.67 -14.50 -27.75
N GLY A 738 -13.80 -13.68 -26.71
CA GLY A 738 -14.51 -14.12 -25.52
C GLY A 738 -14.67 -13.07 -24.46
N LEU A 739 -15.12 -13.50 -23.30
CA LEU A 739 -15.33 -12.71 -22.11
C LEU A 739 -14.58 -13.36 -20.93
N GLY A 740 -14.21 -12.56 -19.95
CA GLY A 740 -13.58 -13.04 -18.76
C GLY A 740 -13.75 -12.13 -17.56
N VAL A 741 -13.32 -12.67 -16.42
CA VAL A 741 -13.30 -11.96 -15.14
C VAL A 741 -11.90 -12.07 -14.55
N SER A 742 -11.38 -10.97 -14.05
CA SER A 742 -10.13 -10.89 -13.32
C SER A 742 -10.41 -10.32 -11.94
N TRP A 743 -9.97 -11.03 -10.91
CA TRP A 743 -10.17 -10.65 -9.52
C TRP A 743 -8.88 -10.78 -8.72
N ILE A 744 -8.47 -9.69 -8.07
CA ILE A 744 -7.40 -9.73 -7.07
C ILE A 744 -8.06 -10.13 -5.74
N SER A 745 -8.13 -11.43 -5.50
CA SER A 745 -8.76 -11.97 -4.30
C SER A 745 -7.79 -11.96 -3.12
N PRO A 746 -8.27 -12.10 -1.87
CA PRO A 746 -7.41 -12.26 -0.68
C PRO A 746 -6.45 -13.46 -0.75
N VAL A 747 -6.79 -14.47 -1.55
CA VAL A 747 -5.96 -15.68 -1.74
C VAL A 747 -5.09 -15.61 -3.00
N GLY A 748 -5.04 -14.43 -3.64
CA GLY A 748 -4.25 -14.17 -4.84
C GLY A 748 -5.10 -13.83 -6.07
N PRO A 749 -4.42 -13.45 -7.17
CA PRO A 749 -5.10 -13.12 -8.41
C PRO A 749 -5.81 -14.33 -9.01
N LEU A 750 -7.03 -14.12 -9.49
CA LEU A 750 -7.86 -15.09 -10.19
C LEU A 750 -8.22 -14.55 -11.57
N LYS A 751 -8.03 -15.34 -12.62
CA LYS A 751 -8.46 -15.01 -13.97
C LYS A 751 -9.29 -16.17 -14.53
N LEU A 752 -10.51 -15.85 -14.96
CA LEU A 752 -11.44 -16.77 -15.61
C LEU A 752 -11.74 -16.26 -16.99
N SER A 753 -11.77 -17.13 -18.00
CA SER A 753 -12.12 -16.74 -19.37
C SER A 753 -12.93 -17.83 -20.07
N TYR A 754 -13.90 -17.39 -20.83
CA TYR A 754 -14.63 -18.22 -21.79
C TYR A 754 -14.37 -17.69 -23.20
N ALA A 755 -13.79 -18.53 -24.04
CA ALA A 755 -13.34 -18.17 -25.38
C ALA A 755 -14.03 -19.02 -26.44
N LYS A 756 -14.44 -18.39 -27.54
CA LYS A 756 -14.91 -19.03 -28.76
C LYS A 756 -13.80 -18.92 -29.81
N PRO A 757 -13.18 -20.05 -30.23
CA PRO A 757 -12.31 -20.06 -31.41
C PRO A 757 -13.11 -19.65 -32.65
N LEU A 758 -12.55 -18.75 -33.45
CA LEU A 758 -13.22 -18.18 -34.61
C LEU A 758 -12.89 -18.92 -35.92
N ASN A 759 -11.71 -19.51 -36.02
CA ASN A 759 -11.19 -20.15 -37.22
C ASN A 759 -10.40 -21.44 -36.90
N ALA A 760 -10.90 -22.25 -35.97
CA ALA A 760 -10.30 -23.53 -35.64
C ALA A 760 -10.26 -24.45 -36.88
N LYS A 761 -9.15 -25.20 -37.02
CA LYS A 761 -8.95 -26.16 -38.11
C LYS A 761 -9.03 -27.61 -37.58
N PRO A 762 -9.26 -28.59 -38.44
CA PRO A 762 -9.18 -30.00 -38.06
C PRO A 762 -7.81 -30.30 -37.41
N GLY A 763 -7.83 -30.96 -36.25
CA GLY A 763 -6.63 -31.23 -35.46
C GLY A 763 -6.31 -30.22 -34.35
N ASP A 764 -6.93 -29.02 -34.34
CA ASP A 764 -6.78 -28.07 -33.24
C ASP A 764 -7.42 -28.62 -31.96
N ARG A 765 -6.71 -28.58 -30.85
CA ARG A 765 -7.22 -28.93 -29.52
C ARG A 765 -7.86 -27.71 -28.86
N LEU A 766 -9.14 -27.80 -28.55
CA LEU A 766 -9.92 -26.68 -28.04
C LEU A 766 -10.19 -26.81 -26.54
N GLU A 767 -10.02 -25.69 -25.82
CA GLU A 767 -10.36 -25.56 -24.40
C GLU A 767 -11.03 -24.22 -24.18
N ARG A 768 -12.37 -24.19 -24.26
CA ARG A 768 -13.15 -22.93 -24.27
C ARG A 768 -13.19 -22.22 -22.94
N PHE A 769 -13.23 -22.98 -21.86
CA PHE A 769 -13.20 -22.44 -20.49
C PHE A 769 -11.81 -22.61 -19.90
N GLN A 770 -11.22 -21.52 -19.49
CA GLN A 770 -9.85 -21.52 -18.94
C GLN A 770 -9.79 -20.67 -17.67
N PHE A 771 -9.05 -21.15 -16.69
CA PHE A 771 -8.86 -20.43 -15.44
C PHE A 771 -7.45 -20.58 -14.89
N GLN A 772 -7.07 -19.57 -14.10
CA GLN A 772 -5.81 -19.51 -13.40
C GLN A 772 -6.01 -18.80 -12.06
N MET A 773 -5.41 -19.32 -11.01
CA MET A 773 -5.49 -18.76 -9.66
C MET A 773 -4.12 -18.83 -8.98
N GLY A 774 -3.76 -17.77 -8.22
CA GLY A 774 -2.55 -17.70 -7.43
C GLY A 774 -1.45 -16.84 -8.05
N THR A 775 -0.24 -16.88 -7.48
CA THR A 775 0.89 -16.01 -7.78
C THR A 775 1.64 -16.31 -9.07
N GLY A 776 1.17 -17.20 -9.91
CA GLY A 776 1.80 -17.63 -11.17
C GLY A 776 1.39 -16.79 -12.41
N PHE A 777 1.26 -15.47 -12.28
CA PHE A 777 0.91 -14.57 -13.39
C PHE A 777 2.15 -14.01 -14.08
#